data_e519eec9248eecc363396619c3f84903
#
_entry.id   e519eec9248eecc363396619c3f84903
#
_cell.length_a   1.000
_cell.length_b   1.000
_cell.length_c   1.000
_cell.angle_alpha   90.00
_cell.angle_beta   90.00
_cell.angle_gamma   90.00
#
_symmetry.space_group_name_H-M   'P 1'
#
loop_
_entity.id
_entity.type
_entity.pdbx_description
1 polymer ?
#
loop_
_entity_poly.entity_id
_entity_poly.type
_entity_poly.pdbx_seq_one_letter_code
_entity_poly.pdbx_strand_id
1 'polypeptide(L)'
;SGFDSIADCYADLADHIFAVETGLSSDPAMNWMVSSLDSYTLVSNSDAHSPPMLAREATRFDTDLDYYAVRRALETGEGFRGTVEFFPEEGKYHLDGHRKCGIRFDPQATRDHHGRCPVCGKPLTVGVFHRVSELADRSEGYRVPGAADFTSLVPLPEIVSEIVGVGPKSKRVMGEVTRLVGELGPELDILQSVPLDEVTRVGGELLGEAITRLRRGEVIREAGYDGEYGVIRMFQPEELRSKNTTPTLFGDLDLPEQAPAAPRTARRSAPSAPTPAPEPVTPADTDAEPALFSAEETSSQPSPASLLDGLDPDQRAAAEHTGGPLLIVAGPGTGKTHTLTHRIAYVVAERGVPASQCLAITFTRRAADELRERLHALLGERAADMTITTLHGLGALILREQYARAGLSPDFTIADDSLRQEIAAEIAGSAGEGRRLLARRETALHEDDAEIARFDARLREANLVDFTDLIRLPVRLLSADEELVAHYRSRWPYISVDEYQDVDESQYALLRLLAGPEANLTVIGDPDQAIYGFRGADVGFFLRFTEDYPSARTVQLTRNYRSNSTIVNAALQAIAPASLVPGRTLRAVGQFGEAPRIGVHVAADEYAEASFVARAIDRLLGGTSLHSLDSGRVTEDGDDSLSFSDICVLYRTDAQSEAIISAFNTAGIPFQKRSHDRLLSRPEMRILVAELPHQPDGPVVDRVRSAVETLCRRYADNERRVTDVRAAGELVAPLAERCGTDLSEFLSALALGAEVDALDPRADRVSLLTLHAAKGLEYPVVFLVGCEDGLLPFFFPGEEHEDTAEERRLFFVGITRAQRRLYLSRARRRTRRGRTFDAAPSPFLAAIDAKLTMAVDAESALRKRPKDRQLRLL
;
A
#
# COMPACT_ATOMS: atom_id res chain seq x y z
N SER A 1 -3.57 18.49 -12.42
CA SER A 1 -2.16 18.48 -12.85
C SER A 1 -1.53 19.86 -12.64
N GLY A 2 -0.22 19.93 -12.41
CA GLY A 2 0.48 21.19 -12.20
C GLY A 2 0.92 21.92 -13.47
N PHE A 3 0.48 21.47 -14.66
CA PHE A 3 0.87 22.03 -15.96
C PHE A 3 -0.35 22.53 -16.71
N ASP A 4 -0.16 23.57 -17.54
CA ASP A 4 -1.21 24.20 -18.34
C ASP A 4 -1.33 23.59 -19.74
N SER A 5 -0.29 22.92 -20.22
CA SER A 5 -0.27 22.23 -21.51
C SER A 5 0.54 20.93 -21.47
N ILE A 6 0.33 20.08 -22.48
CA ILE A 6 1.14 18.87 -22.71
C ILE A 6 2.60 19.28 -23.02
N ALA A 7 2.80 20.34 -23.76
CA ALA A 7 4.13 20.85 -24.08
C ALA A 7 4.90 21.34 -22.84
N ASP A 8 4.22 21.97 -21.89
CA ASP A 8 4.85 22.38 -20.61
C ASP A 8 5.28 21.19 -19.76
N CYS A 9 4.51 20.08 -19.83
CA CYS A 9 4.79 18.87 -19.06
C CYS A 9 5.95 18.06 -19.66
N TYR A 10 5.96 17.89 -20.98
CA TYR A 10 6.85 16.94 -21.67
C TYR A 10 7.97 17.59 -22.50
N ALA A 11 7.98 18.92 -22.59
CA ALA A 11 8.99 19.70 -23.32
C ALA A 11 9.26 19.16 -24.73
N ASP A 12 10.51 18.76 -25.02
CA ASP A 12 10.93 18.19 -26.31
C ASP A 12 10.32 16.81 -26.64
N LEU A 13 9.73 16.13 -25.67
CA LEU A 13 9.03 14.87 -25.89
C LEU A 13 7.56 15.05 -26.32
N ALA A 14 7.02 16.26 -26.24
CA ALA A 14 5.62 16.53 -26.59
C ALA A 14 5.28 16.14 -28.03
N ASP A 15 6.22 16.30 -28.97
CA ASP A 15 6.07 15.94 -30.38
C ASP A 15 5.90 14.41 -30.63
N HIS A 16 6.21 13.59 -29.63
CA HIS A 16 6.04 12.14 -29.66
C HIS A 16 4.71 11.66 -29.07
N ILE A 17 3.93 12.58 -28.48
CA ILE A 17 2.61 12.28 -27.91
C ILE A 17 1.55 12.63 -28.96
N PHE A 18 0.74 11.64 -29.33
CA PHE A 18 -0.31 11.79 -30.34
C PHE A 18 -1.72 11.45 -29.80
N ALA A 19 -1.79 10.88 -28.58
CA ALA A 19 -3.06 10.59 -27.91
C ALA A 19 -2.98 10.95 -26.44
N VAL A 20 -4.09 11.40 -25.87
CA VAL A 20 -4.24 11.69 -24.45
C VAL A 20 -5.55 11.12 -23.92
N GLU A 21 -5.55 10.69 -22.67
CA GLU A 21 -6.71 10.09 -22.04
C GLU A 21 -7.61 11.15 -21.40
N THR A 22 -8.92 11.05 -21.62
CA THR A 22 -9.92 11.90 -20.96
C THR A 22 -9.94 11.66 -19.46
N GLY A 23 -9.69 10.40 -19.03
CA GLY A 23 -9.77 9.97 -17.63
C GLY A 23 -11.19 10.05 -17.08
N LEU A 24 -11.40 9.48 -15.90
CA LEU A 24 -12.71 9.29 -15.27
C LEU A 24 -13.46 10.59 -14.84
N SER A 25 -12.93 11.77 -15.10
CA SER A 25 -13.51 13.04 -14.60
C SER A 25 -13.73 14.08 -15.69
N SER A 26 -13.45 13.74 -16.96
CA SER A 26 -13.76 14.58 -18.11
C SER A 26 -14.15 13.72 -19.32
N ASP A 27 -14.83 14.28 -20.27
CA ASP A 27 -15.22 13.66 -21.53
C ASP A 27 -14.65 14.46 -22.72
N PRO A 28 -14.76 13.96 -23.95
CA PRO A 28 -14.33 14.69 -25.13
C PRO A 28 -14.95 16.06 -25.28
N ALA A 29 -16.22 16.26 -24.90
CA ALA A 29 -16.88 17.56 -25.00
C ALA A 29 -16.24 18.61 -24.10
N MET A 30 -15.86 18.24 -22.89
CA MET A 30 -15.10 19.10 -21.98
C MET A 30 -13.71 19.42 -22.55
N ASN A 31 -13.01 18.43 -23.09
CA ASN A 31 -11.67 18.60 -23.63
C ASN A 31 -11.64 19.45 -24.91
N TRP A 32 -12.71 19.43 -25.75
CA TRP A 32 -12.80 20.28 -26.95
C TRP A 32 -12.93 21.78 -26.65
N MET A 33 -13.20 22.15 -25.41
CA MET A 33 -13.15 23.55 -24.99
C MET A 33 -11.72 24.13 -24.97
N VAL A 34 -10.70 23.26 -25.04
CA VAL A 34 -9.28 23.62 -24.95
C VAL A 34 -8.60 23.37 -26.30
N SER A 35 -8.37 24.43 -27.08
CA SER A 35 -7.87 24.32 -28.47
C SER A 35 -6.48 23.68 -28.59
N SER A 36 -5.65 23.78 -27.56
CA SER A 36 -4.32 23.16 -27.52
C SER A 36 -4.37 21.62 -27.53
N LEU A 37 -5.54 21.00 -27.29
CA LEU A 37 -5.73 19.57 -27.32
C LEU A 37 -6.16 19.04 -28.70
N ASP A 38 -6.45 19.88 -29.69
CA ASP A 38 -6.92 19.49 -31.02
C ASP A 38 -5.95 18.59 -31.80
N SER A 39 -4.68 18.66 -31.49
CA SER A 39 -3.63 17.86 -32.11
C SER A 39 -3.54 16.43 -31.55
N TYR A 40 -4.28 16.14 -30.49
CA TYR A 40 -4.22 14.84 -29.81
C TYR A 40 -5.51 14.06 -30.05
N THR A 41 -5.39 12.74 -30.27
CA THR A 41 -6.53 11.83 -30.24
C THR A 41 -6.95 11.59 -28.81
N LEU A 42 -8.22 11.88 -28.50
CA LEU A 42 -8.77 11.64 -27.17
C LEU A 42 -9.16 10.16 -27.04
N VAL A 43 -8.58 9.47 -26.05
CA VAL A 43 -8.86 8.06 -25.73
C VAL A 43 -9.49 7.96 -24.33
N SER A 44 -10.21 6.87 -24.11
CA SER A 44 -10.84 6.59 -22.82
C SER A 44 -10.67 5.13 -22.46
N ASN A 45 -10.30 4.82 -21.21
CA ASN A 45 -10.08 3.47 -20.73
C ASN A 45 -10.66 3.32 -19.32
N SER A 46 -11.25 2.15 -19.05
CA SER A 46 -12.06 1.91 -17.86
C SER A 46 -11.31 1.91 -16.53
N ASP A 47 -9.97 1.84 -16.51
CA ASP A 47 -9.15 1.61 -15.31
C ASP A 47 -9.72 0.45 -14.45
N ALA A 48 -10.14 -0.62 -15.10
CA ALA A 48 -10.93 -1.69 -14.49
C ALA A 48 -10.11 -2.55 -13.54
N HIS A 49 -10.36 -2.45 -12.25
CA HIS A 49 -9.79 -3.28 -11.19
C HIS A 49 -10.61 -4.56 -10.92
N SER A 50 -11.72 -4.76 -11.62
CA SER A 50 -12.56 -5.95 -11.52
C SER A 50 -13.34 -6.21 -12.81
N PRO A 51 -13.69 -7.48 -13.16
CA PRO A 51 -14.38 -7.79 -14.41
C PRO A 51 -15.67 -6.99 -14.66
N PRO A 52 -16.51 -6.69 -13.65
CA PRO A 52 -17.72 -5.88 -13.86
C PRO A 52 -17.47 -4.42 -14.26
N MET A 53 -16.23 -3.94 -14.15
CA MET A 53 -15.85 -2.57 -14.53
C MET A 53 -15.23 -2.50 -15.95
N LEU A 54 -15.01 -3.63 -16.59
CA LEU A 54 -14.53 -3.66 -17.98
C LEU A 54 -15.50 -2.93 -18.91
N ALA A 55 -14.93 -2.16 -19.85
CA ALA A 55 -15.65 -1.38 -20.83
C ALA A 55 -16.65 -0.33 -20.27
N ARG A 56 -16.52 0.03 -18.98
CA ARG A 56 -17.18 1.19 -18.40
C ARG A 56 -16.82 2.46 -19.17
N GLU A 57 -15.52 2.55 -19.51
CA GLU A 57 -14.98 3.43 -20.54
C GLU A 57 -14.17 2.58 -21.50
N ALA A 58 -14.17 2.94 -22.79
CA ALA A 58 -13.48 2.20 -23.82
C ALA A 58 -13.15 3.06 -25.03
N THR A 59 -12.09 2.73 -25.73
CA THR A 59 -11.73 3.29 -27.02
C THR A 59 -12.14 2.31 -28.13
N ARG A 60 -12.82 2.82 -29.16
CA ARG A 60 -13.35 2.03 -30.27
C ARG A 60 -12.48 2.16 -31.51
N PHE A 61 -12.15 1.02 -32.09
CA PHE A 61 -11.35 0.91 -33.30
C PHE A 61 -12.08 0.10 -34.37
N ASP A 62 -11.83 0.46 -35.65
CA ASP A 62 -12.20 -0.28 -36.83
C ASP A 62 -10.93 -0.49 -37.66
N THR A 63 -10.05 -1.35 -37.16
CA THR A 63 -8.74 -1.65 -37.70
C THR A 63 -8.32 -3.07 -37.32
N ASP A 64 -7.24 -3.58 -37.89
CA ASP A 64 -6.69 -4.88 -37.52
C ASP A 64 -6.26 -4.90 -36.06
N LEU A 65 -6.43 -6.04 -35.40
CA LEU A 65 -6.05 -6.22 -33.98
C LEU A 65 -4.54 -6.46 -33.86
N ASP A 66 -3.76 -5.45 -34.20
CA ASP A 66 -2.31 -5.43 -33.99
C ASP A 66 -1.82 -4.07 -33.50
N TYR A 67 -0.67 -4.08 -32.84
CA TYR A 67 -0.10 -2.88 -32.22
C TYR A 67 0.09 -1.72 -33.23
N TYR A 68 0.61 -1.99 -34.41
CA TYR A 68 0.94 -0.96 -35.38
C TYR A 68 -0.32 -0.38 -36.06
N ALA A 69 -1.33 -1.20 -36.25
CA ALA A 69 -2.62 -0.75 -36.79
C ALA A 69 -3.35 0.15 -35.79
N VAL A 70 -3.42 -0.25 -34.50
CA VAL A 70 -3.98 0.57 -33.41
C VAL A 70 -3.19 1.87 -33.26
N ARG A 71 -1.86 1.79 -33.20
CA ARG A 71 -0.99 2.97 -33.11
C ARG A 71 -1.26 3.95 -34.27
N ARG A 72 -1.32 3.45 -35.51
CA ARG A 72 -1.61 4.30 -36.67
C ARG A 72 -2.98 4.95 -36.56
N ALA A 73 -3.99 4.22 -36.09
CA ALA A 73 -5.32 4.78 -35.90
C ALA A 73 -5.31 5.92 -34.87
N LEU A 74 -4.52 5.82 -33.81
CA LEU A 74 -4.36 6.89 -32.84
C LEU A 74 -3.56 8.08 -33.39
N GLU A 75 -2.53 7.85 -34.21
CA GLU A 75 -1.71 8.91 -34.81
C GLU A 75 -2.42 9.68 -35.91
N THR A 76 -3.26 8.99 -36.73
CA THR A 76 -3.85 9.56 -37.93
C THR A 76 -5.36 9.77 -37.88
N GLY A 77 -6.03 9.18 -36.88
CA GLY A 77 -7.49 9.12 -36.81
C GLY A 77 -8.14 8.09 -37.75
N GLU A 78 -7.39 7.48 -38.70
CA GLU A 78 -7.92 6.50 -39.64
C GLU A 78 -8.16 5.16 -38.90
N GLY A 79 -9.40 4.72 -38.84
CA GLY A 79 -9.80 3.52 -38.09
C GLY A 79 -10.11 3.79 -36.62
N PHE A 80 -9.90 5.01 -36.11
CA PHE A 80 -10.37 5.43 -34.81
C PHE A 80 -11.86 5.77 -34.89
N ARG A 81 -12.69 5.16 -34.03
CA ARG A 81 -14.16 5.31 -34.01
C ARG A 81 -14.69 6.05 -32.80
N GLY A 82 -13.80 6.66 -31.99
CA GLY A 82 -14.16 7.42 -30.80
C GLY A 82 -14.22 6.58 -29.54
N THR A 83 -14.90 7.07 -28.53
CA THR A 83 -14.87 6.51 -27.17
C THR A 83 -16.26 6.16 -26.64
N VAL A 84 -16.26 5.31 -25.63
CA VAL A 84 -17.36 5.08 -24.69
C VAL A 84 -16.93 5.72 -23.37
N GLU A 85 -17.76 6.59 -22.86
CA GLU A 85 -17.50 7.35 -21.64
C GLU A 85 -18.61 7.04 -20.59
N PHE A 86 -18.31 7.28 -19.34
CA PHE A 86 -19.40 7.49 -18.39
C PHE A 86 -19.68 9.01 -18.26
N PHE A 87 -20.73 9.37 -17.57
CA PHE A 87 -21.07 10.78 -17.40
C PHE A 87 -20.11 11.44 -16.42
N PRO A 88 -19.32 12.47 -16.81
CA PRO A 88 -18.35 13.12 -15.92
C PRO A 88 -18.96 13.70 -14.65
N GLU A 89 -20.27 14.01 -14.71
CA GLU A 89 -21.02 14.51 -13.58
C GLU A 89 -21.12 13.49 -12.42
N GLU A 90 -20.94 12.19 -12.67
CA GLU A 90 -20.86 11.17 -11.61
C GLU A 90 -19.62 11.35 -10.73
N GLY A 91 -18.56 11.96 -11.28
CA GLY A 91 -17.29 12.17 -10.59
C GLY A 91 -17.45 13.04 -9.33
N LYS A 92 -16.92 12.56 -8.20
CA LYS A 92 -17.00 13.23 -6.88
C LYS A 92 -16.32 14.59 -6.78
N TYR A 93 -15.62 15.02 -7.80
CA TYR A 93 -14.93 16.31 -7.91
C TYR A 93 -15.27 17.00 -9.25
N HIS A 94 -16.45 16.76 -9.82
CA HIS A 94 -16.82 17.39 -11.09
C HIS A 94 -17.00 18.90 -10.94
N LEU A 95 -17.86 19.34 -10.01
CA LEU A 95 -18.08 20.75 -9.71
C LEU A 95 -17.33 21.22 -8.46
N ASP A 96 -17.26 22.55 -8.31
CA ASP A 96 -16.74 23.18 -7.11
C ASP A 96 -17.75 23.07 -5.97
N GLY A 97 -17.24 22.98 -4.72
CA GLY A 97 -18.19 22.96 -3.62
C GLY A 97 -17.61 22.91 -2.23
N HIS A 98 -18.53 22.86 -1.27
CA HIS A 98 -18.24 22.64 0.13
C HIS A 98 -19.32 21.73 0.74
N ARG A 99 -19.09 20.45 0.74
CA ARG A 99 -20.02 19.39 1.14
C ARG A 99 -20.64 19.61 2.53
N LYS A 100 -19.83 20.03 3.52
CA LYS A 100 -20.31 20.29 4.89
C LYS A 100 -21.38 21.37 4.97
N CYS A 101 -21.44 22.26 3.99
CA CYS A 101 -22.42 23.34 3.91
C CYS A 101 -23.47 23.12 2.82
N GLY A 102 -23.42 22.01 2.09
CA GLY A 102 -24.30 21.69 0.96
C GLY A 102 -24.17 22.68 -0.20
N ILE A 103 -23.01 23.28 -0.38
CA ILE A 103 -22.75 24.28 -1.44
C ILE A 103 -22.11 23.55 -2.62
N ARG A 104 -22.75 23.68 -3.79
CA ARG A 104 -22.29 23.19 -5.08
C ARG A 104 -22.38 24.35 -6.07
N PHE A 105 -21.26 24.70 -6.68
CA PHE A 105 -21.12 25.83 -7.59
C PHE A 105 -20.52 25.39 -8.92
N ASP A 106 -21.00 26.00 -10.00
CA ASP A 106 -20.25 26.02 -11.25
C ASP A 106 -19.04 26.96 -11.13
N PRO A 107 -18.09 26.92 -12.10
CA PRO A 107 -16.90 27.77 -12.06
C PRO A 107 -17.20 29.28 -11.99
N GLN A 108 -18.33 29.75 -12.58
CA GLN A 108 -18.69 31.16 -12.54
C GLN A 108 -19.15 31.57 -11.15
N ALA A 109 -20.04 30.78 -10.54
CA ALA A 109 -20.51 31.05 -9.19
C ALA A 109 -19.32 30.99 -8.17
N THR A 110 -18.37 30.11 -8.38
CA THR A 110 -17.14 30.06 -7.54
C THR A 110 -16.34 31.35 -7.66
N ARG A 111 -16.18 31.89 -8.86
CA ARG A 111 -15.49 33.20 -9.07
C ARG A 111 -16.25 34.35 -8.41
N ASP A 112 -17.58 34.38 -8.55
CA ASP A 112 -18.43 35.39 -7.95
C ASP A 112 -18.36 35.40 -6.41
N HIS A 113 -18.11 34.24 -5.82
CA HIS A 113 -17.90 34.07 -4.37
C HIS A 113 -16.42 34.05 -3.97
N HIS A 114 -15.50 34.49 -4.85
CA HIS A 114 -14.04 34.57 -4.58
C HIS A 114 -13.44 33.25 -4.07
N GLY A 115 -13.92 32.10 -4.55
CA GLY A 115 -13.45 30.78 -4.16
C GLY A 115 -13.80 30.39 -2.73
N ARG A 116 -14.80 31.04 -2.09
CA ARG A 116 -15.16 30.81 -0.70
C ARG A 116 -16.61 30.39 -0.53
N CYS A 117 -16.83 29.49 0.40
CA CYS A 117 -18.17 29.06 0.78
C CYS A 117 -18.97 30.24 1.42
N PRO A 118 -20.13 30.61 0.90
CA PRO A 118 -20.92 31.72 1.43
C PRO A 118 -21.51 31.45 2.83
N VAL A 119 -21.55 30.20 3.25
CA VAL A 119 -22.10 29.79 4.56
C VAL A 119 -21.07 29.87 5.67
N CYS A 120 -19.83 29.38 5.43
CA CYS A 120 -18.82 29.28 6.48
C CYS A 120 -17.50 30.02 6.18
N GLY A 121 -17.38 30.69 5.02
CA GLY A 121 -16.20 31.47 4.62
C GLY A 121 -14.94 30.64 4.30
N LYS A 122 -14.97 29.30 4.40
CA LYS A 122 -13.84 28.45 4.06
C LYS A 122 -13.63 28.39 2.54
N PRO A 123 -12.40 28.08 2.06
CA PRO A 123 -12.17 27.81 0.65
C PRO A 123 -13.08 26.69 0.14
N LEU A 124 -13.57 26.83 -1.08
CA LEU A 124 -14.26 25.76 -1.79
C LEU A 124 -13.25 24.73 -2.31
N THR A 125 -13.64 23.46 -2.36
CA THR A 125 -12.91 22.45 -3.12
C THR A 125 -13.17 22.68 -4.60
N VAL A 126 -12.10 22.84 -5.38
CA VAL A 126 -12.17 23.13 -6.82
C VAL A 126 -12.33 21.81 -7.59
N GLY A 127 -13.33 21.78 -8.48
CA GLY A 127 -13.64 20.63 -9.31
C GLY A 127 -12.87 20.59 -10.63
N VAL A 128 -12.95 19.46 -11.34
CA VAL A 128 -12.29 19.26 -12.65
C VAL A 128 -12.86 20.21 -13.69
N PHE A 129 -14.18 20.43 -13.70
CA PHE A 129 -14.82 21.35 -14.65
C PHE A 129 -14.36 22.80 -14.48
N HIS A 130 -14.01 23.21 -13.26
CA HIS A 130 -13.39 24.51 -13.01
C HIS A 130 -12.04 24.62 -13.73
N ARG A 131 -11.18 23.61 -13.58
CA ARG A 131 -9.86 23.61 -14.22
C ARG A 131 -9.98 23.57 -15.75
N VAL A 132 -10.90 22.80 -16.29
CA VAL A 132 -11.20 22.84 -17.74
C VAL A 132 -11.64 24.23 -18.16
N SER A 133 -12.53 24.89 -17.40
CA SER A 133 -13.00 26.25 -17.68
C SER A 133 -11.89 27.31 -17.59
N GLU A 134 -10.87 27.11 -16.77
CA GLU A 134 -9.69 27.99 -16.72
C GLU A 134 -8.80 27.87 -17.96
N LEU A 135 -8.65 26.66 -18.50
CA LEU A 135 -7.83 26.36 -19.67
C LEU A 135 -8.59 26.60 -20.99
N ALA A 136 -9.93 26.67 -20.93
CA ALA A 136 -10.80 26.78 -22.07
C ALA A 136 -10.62 28.14 -22.78
N ASP A 137 -10.41 28.08 -24.10
CA ASP A 137 -10.45 29.22 -25.02
C ASP A 137 -11.66 29.18 -25.97
N ARG A 138 -12.57 28.21 -25.76
CA ARG A 138 -13.83 27.99 -26.48
C ARG A 138 -14.99 27.82 -25.54
N SER A 139 -16.20 28.08 -26.04
CA SER A 139 -17.42 27.89 -25.27
C SER A 139 -17.81 26.41 -25.15
N GLU A 140 -18.49 26.08 -24.07
CA GLU A 140 -19.17 24.79 -23.91
C GLU A 140 -20.04 24.45 -25.11
N GLY A 141 -20.08 23.18 -25.50
CA GLY A 141 -20.78 22.71 -26.68
C GLY A 141 -20.03 22.85 -28.01
N TYR A 142 -18.82 23.43 -28.01
CA TYR A 142 -17.95 23.40 -29.19
C TYR A 142 -17.52 21.97 -29.52
N ARG A 143 -17.58 21.62 -30.84
CA ARG A 143 -17.08 20.34 -31.35
C ARG A 143 -15.97 20.59 -32.34
N VAL A 144 -14.88 19.91 -32.20
CA VAL A 144 -13.73 19.95 -33.12
C VAL A 144 -14.16 19.34 -34.46
N PRO A 145 -13.96 20.06 -35.60
CA PRO A 145 -14.29 19.54 -36.92
C PRO A 145 -13.53 18.27 -37.25
N GLY A 146 -14.22 17.18 -37.58
CA GLY A 146 -13.63 15.89 -37.91
C GLY A 146 -13.32 15.01 -36.68
N ALA A 147 -13.56 15.48 -35.47
CA ALA A 147 -13.41 14.67 -34.28
C ALA A 147 -14.38 13.46 -34.29
N ALA A 148 -13.90 12.32 -33.88
CA ALA A 148 -14.70 11.11 -33.73
C ALA A 148 -15.80 11.30 -32.66
N ASP A 149 -16.86 10.51 -32.73
CA ASP A 149 -17.96 10.55 -31.77
C ASP A 149 -17.60 9.88 -30.46
N PHE A 150 -18.29 10.29 -29.41
CA PHE A 150 -18.27 9.57 -28.15
C PHE A 150 -19.70 9.29 -27.67
N THR A 151 -19.84 8.30 -26.78
CA THR A 151 -21.15 7.89 -26.26
C THR A 151 -21.04 7.74 -24.74
N SER A 152 -21.79 8.55 -23.99
CA SER A 152 -21.85 8.41 -22.53
C SER A 152 -22.91 7.35 -22.15
N LEU A 153 -22.52 6.40 -21.30
CA LEU A 153 -23.36 5.27 -20.89
C LEU A 153 -23.50 5.17 -19.38
N VAL A 154 -24.59 4.56 -18.94
CA VAL A 154 -24.82 4.10 -17.58
C VAL A 154 -24.86 2.57 -17.62
N PRO A 155 -24.16 1.85 -16.73
CA PRO A 155 -24.17 0.39 -16.71
C PRO A 155 -25.57 -0.21 -16.61
N LEU A 156 -25.81 -1.29 -17.34
CA LEU A 156 -27.12 -1.97 -17.36
C LEU A 156 -27.61 -2.39 -15.96
N PRO A 157 -26.75 -2.88 -15.04
CA PRO A 157 -27.16 -3.17 -13.66
C PRO A 157 -27.69 -1.95 -12.91
N GLU A 158 -27.20 -0.75 -13.19
CA GLU A 158 -27.67 0.49 -12.55
C GLU A 158 -29.03 0.92 -13.09
N ILE A 159 -29.24 0.82 -14.40
CA ILE A 159 -30.53 1.07 -15.04
C ILE A 159 -31.61 0.08 -14.53
N VAL A 160 -31.28 -1.21 -14.48
CA VAL A 160 -32.20 -2.23 -13.94
C VAL A 160 -32.46 -2.00 -12.45
N SER A 161 -31.45 -1.57 -11.69
CA SER A 161 -31.57 -1.22 -10.28
C SER A 161 -32.56 -0.07 -10.04
N GLU A 162 -32.50 0.98 -10.86
CA GLU A 162 -33.42 2.12 -10.80
C GLU A 162 -34.87 1.67 -11.03
N ILE A 163 -35.10 0.82 -12.06
CA ILE A 163 -36.42 0.32 -12.43
C ILE A 163 -36.99 -0.61 -11.34
N VAL A 164 -36.18 -1.49 -10.79
CA VAL A 164 -36.60 -2.53 -9.83
C VAL A 164 -36.67 -2.00 -8.39
N GLY A 165 -36.01 -0.85 -8.11
CA GLY A 165 -35.98 -0.20 -6.81
C GLY A 165 -35.14 -0.96 -5.75
N VAL A 166 -34.19 -1.78 -6.19
CA VAL A 166 -33.22 -2.48 -5.32
C VAL A 166 -31.83 -2.41 -5.93
N GLY A 167 -30.83 -2.42 -5.11
CA GLY A 167 -29.45 -2.14 -5.51
C GLY A 167 -28.90 -2.96 -6.67
N PRO A 168 -27.96 -2.42 -7.47
CA PRO A 168 -27.46 -3.01 -8.71
C PRO A 168 -26.76 -4.34 -8.52
N LYS A 169 -26.22 -4.63 -7.34
CA LYS A 169 -25.57 -5.93 -7.01
C LYS A 169 -26.51 -6.92 -6.33
N SER A 170 -27.83 -6.63 -6.23
CA SER A 170 -28.80 -7.57 -5.67
C SER A 170 -28.95 -8.80 -6.56
N LYS A 171 -29.24 -9.97 -5.96
CA LYS A 171 -29.50 -11.20 -6.74
C LYS A 171 -30.61 -11.02 -7.77
N ARG A 172 -31.60 -10.16 -7.48
CA ARG A 172 -32.70 -9.85 -8.37
C ARG A 172 -32.24 -9.08 -9.59
N VAL A 173 -31.48 -8.01 -9.40
CA VAL A 173 -30.89 -7.21 -10.51
C VAL A 173 -29.92 -8.04 -11.33
N MET A 174 -28.99 -8.72 -10.68
CA MET A 174 -27.98 -9.52 -11.39
C MET A 174 -28.62 -10.71 -12.14
N GLY A 175 -29.67 -11.31 -11.59
CA GLY A 175 -30.42 -12.36 -12.30
C GLY A 175 -31.12 -11.80 -13.56
N GLU A 176 -31.71 -10.61 -13.47
CA GLU A 176 -32.34 -9.95 -14.62
C GLU A 176 -31.31 -9.50 -15.66
N VAL A 177 -30.18 -8.93 -15.26
CA VAL A 177 -29.09 -8.58 -16.17
C VAL A 177 -28.56 -9.82 -16.90
N THR A 178 -28.36 -10.94 -16.15
CA THR A 178 -27.90 -12.20 -16.76
C THR A 178 -28.91 -12.72 -17.79
N ARG A 179 -30.21 -12.61 -17.51
CA ARG A 179 -31.27 -12.97 -18.45
C ARG A 179 -31.26 -12.09 -19.70
N LEU A 180 -31.19 -10.77 -19.51
CA LEU A 180 -31.14 -9.79 -20.60
C LEU A 180 -29.93 -10.02 -21.52
N VAL A 181 -28.74 -10.21 -20.93
CA VAL A 181 -27.52 -10.50 -21.69
C VAL A 181 -27.63 -11.84 -22.42
N GLY A 182 -28.26 -12.86 -21.81
CA GLY A 182 -28.47 -14.15 -22.45
C GLY A 182 -29.45 -14.11 -23.64
N GLU A 183 -30.42 -13.20 -23.64
CA GLU A 183 -31.45 -13.09 -24.68
C GLU A 183 -31.14 -12.03 -25.75
N LEU A 184 -30.45 -10.93 -25.37
CA LEU A 184 -30.22 -9.75 -26.22
C LEU A 184 -28.75 -9.59 -26.64
N GLY A 185 -27.82 -10.33 -26.06
CA GLY A 185 -26.38 -10.25 -26.33
C GLY A 185 -25.62 -9.39 -25.34
N PRO A 186 -24.37 -9.01 -25.65
CA PRO A 186 -23.49 -8.26 -24.74
C PRO A 186 -24.10 -6.96 -24.23
N GLU A 187 -23.76 -6.57 -23.00
CA GLU A 187 -24.26 -5.36 -22.34
C GLU A 187 -24.10 -4.09 -23.19
N LEU A 188 -22.91 -3.89 -23.78
CA LEU A 188 -22.66 -2.72 -24.63
C LEU A 188 -23.57 -2.68 -25.85
N ASP A 189 -23.91 -3.83 -26.44
CA ASP A 189 -24.86 -3.88 -27.57
C ASP A 189 -26.28 -3.55 -27.12
N ILE A 190 -26.70 -4.06 -25.95
CA ILE A 190 -28.00 -3.69 -25.35
C ILE A 190 -28.10 -2.18 -25.12
N LEU A 191 -27.03 -1.55 -24.61
CA LEU A 191 -27.03 -0.11 -24.34
C LEU A 191 -26.95 0.74 -25.61
N GLN A 192 -26.29 0.28 -26.70
CA GLN A 192 -25.97 1.10 -27.86
C GLN A 192 -26.71 0.70 -29.14
N SER A 193 -26.82 -0.59 -29.48
CA SER A 193 -27.12 -1.04 -30.82
C SER A 193 -28.35 -1.93 -31.00
N VAL A 194 -28.73 -2.75 -30.00
CA VAL A 194 -29.89 -3.63 -30.06
C VAL A 194 -31.16 -2.81 -30.36
N PRO A 195 -32.04 -3.20 -31.31
CA PRO A 195 -33.26 -2.48 -31.63
C PRO A 195 -34.14 -2.26 -30.40
N LEU A 196 -34.68 -1.03 -30.27
CA LEU A 196 -35.44 -0.65 -29.06
C LEU A 196 -36.74 -1.45 -28.88
N ASP A 197 -37.37 -1.90 -30.00
CA ASP A 197 -38.51 -2.81 -29.97
C ASP A 197 -38.16 -4.18 -29.39
N GLU A 198 -36.93 -4.65 -29.64
CA GLU A 198 -36.42 -5.91 -29.11
C GLU A 198 -36.07 -5.80 -27.64
N VAL A 199 -35.42 -4.70 -27.24
CA VAL A 199 -35.18 -4.37 -25.83
C VAL A 199 -36.51 -4.29 -25.06
N THR A 200 -37.51 -3.60 -25.62
CA THR A 200 -38.84 -3.46 -25.01
C THR A 200 -39.55 -4.81 -24.90
N ARG A 201 -39.46 -5.64 -25.93
CA ARG A 201 -40.10 -6.96 -25.95
C ARG A 201 -39.54 -7.90 -24.88
N VAL A 202 -38.22 -7.86 -24.65
CA VAL A 202 -37.52 -8.74 -23.70
C VAL A 202 -37.47 -8.12 -22.30
N GLY A 203 -37.15 -6.84 -22.19
CA GLY A 203 -36.92 -6.15 -20.90
C GLY A 203 -38.10 -5.32 -20.40
N GLY A 204 -39.18 -5.24 -21.19
CA GLY A 204 -40.39 -4.47 -20.86
C GLY A 204 -40.31 -2.99 -21.19
N GLU A 205 -41.46 -2.31 -21.06
CA GLU A 205 -41.62 -0.90 -21.45
C GLU A 205 -40.68 0.06 -20.70
N LEU A 206 -40.47 -0.16 -19.41
CA LEU A 206 -39.58 0.71 -18.62
C LEU A 206 -38.11 0.60 -19.04
N LEU A 207 -37.63 -0.61 -19.34
CA LEU A 207 -36.26 -0.79 -19.82
C LEU A 207 -36.09 -0.21 -21.23
N GLY A 208 -37.07 -0.44 -22.12
CA GLY A 208 -37.07 0.15 -23.46
C GLY A 208 -37.04 1.68 -23.43
N GLU A 209 -37.83 2.30 -22.54
CA GLU A 209 -37.82 3.76 -22.32
C GLU A 209 -36.51 4.25 -21.73
N ALA A 210 -35.96 3.56 -20.72
CA ALA A 210 -34.67 3.90 -20.10
C ALA A 210 -33.54 3.91 -21.15
N ILE A 211 -33.44 2.85 -21.96
CA ILE A 211 -32.44 2.76 -23.03
C ILE A 211 -32.67 3.82 -24.10
N THR A 212 -33.95 4.16 -24.42
CA THR A 212 -34.28 5.25 -25.33
C THR A 212 -33.74 6.57 -24.84
N ARG A 213 -34.00 6.91 -23.57
CA ARG A 213 -33.51 8.16 -22.93
C ARG A 213 -32.00 8.20 -22.91
N LEU A 214 -31.34 7.08 -22.50
CA LEU A 214 -29.87 6.97 -22.49
C LEU A 214 -29.27 7.26 -23.87
N ARG A 215 -29.78 6.59 -24.92
CA ARG A 215 -29.28 6.77 -26.30
C ARG A 215 -29.51 8.16 -26.87
N ARG A 216 -30.51 8.90 -26.36
CA ARG A 216 -30.77 10.30 -26.71
C ARG A 216 -30.05 11.31 -25.82
N GLY A 217 -29.34 10.86 -24.77
CA GLY A 217 -28.73 11.72 -23.78
C GLY A 217 -29.76 12.47 -22.89
N GLU A 218 -31.05 12.05 -22.91
CA GLU A 218 -32.16 12.59 -22.12
C GLU A 218 -32.16 12.02 -20.71
N VAL A 219 -31.04 12.17 -20.00
CA VAL A 219 -30.81 11.68 -18.63
C VAL A 219 -30.82 12.83 -17.65
N ILE A 220 -31.21 12.55 -16.40
CA ILE A 220 -31.19 13.50 -15.30
C ILE A 220 -29.79 13.43 -14.67
N ARG A 221 -29.09 14.58 -14.65
CA ARG A 221 -27.71 14.70 -14.17
C ARG A 221 -27.64 15.51 -12.89
N GLU A 222 -27.20 14.94 -11.82
CA GLU A 222 -26.87 15.62 -10.58
C GLU A 222 -25.37 15.52 -10.36
N ALA A 223 -24.64 16.59 -10.67
CA ALA A 223 -23.17 16.56 -10.67
C ALA A 223 -22.59 16.45 -9.26
N GLY A 224 -21.52 15.65 -9.12
CA GLY A 224 -20.77 15.51 -7.87
C GLY A 224 -19.87 16.71 -7.57
N TYR A 225 -19.52 16.88 -6.29
CA TYR A 225 -18.69 17.99 -5.79
C TYR A 225 -18.10 17.67 -4.43
N ASP A 226 -16.93 18.17 -4.13
CA ASP A 226 -16.26 18.10 -2.81
C ASP A 226 -16.30 16.70 -2.14
N GLY A 227 -16.01 15.66 -2.91
CA GLY A 227 -16.01 14.28 -2.44
C GLY A 227 -17.37 13.59 -2.47
N GLU A 228 -18.44 14.26 -2.90
CA GLU A 228 -19.78 13.69 -3.10
C GLU A 228 -19.95 13.28 -4.56
N TYR A 229 -20.30 12.00 -4.78
CA TYR A 229 -20.56 11.49 -6.13
C TYR A 229 -21.83 12.11 -6.72
N GLY A 230 -21.80 12.35 -8.02
CA GLY A 230 -23.01 12.71 -8.74
C GLY A 230 -23.91 11.50 -9.00
N VAL A 231 -25.08 11.76 -9.49
CA VAL A 231 -26.10 10.73 -9.78
C VAL A 231 -26.68 10.96 -11.18
N ILE A 232 -26.69 9.91 -11.98
CA ILE A 232 -27.37 9.90 -13.28
C ILE A 232 -28.60 9.02 -13.17
N ARG A 233 -29.78 9.56 -13.57
CA ARG A 233 -31.05 8.83 -13.49
C ARG A 233 -31.75 8.84 -14.85
N MET A 234 -32.44 7.73 -15.14
CA MET A 234 -33.29 7.61 -16.31
C MET A 234 -34.68 8.21 -16.09
N PHE A 235 -35.15 8.21 -14.84
CA PHE A 235 -36.50 8.61 -14.47
C PHE A 235 -36.52 9.55 -13.25
N GLN A 236 -37.56 10.43 -13.20
CA GLN A 236 -37.87 11.07 -11.93
C GLN A 236 -38.52 10.06 -10.97
N PRO A 237 -38.29 10.16 -9.65
CA PRO A 237 -38.86 9.20 -8.67
C PRO A 237 -40.41 9.11 -8.75
N GLU A 238 -41.08 10.18 -9.18
CA GLU A 238 -42.53 10.24 -9.36
C GLU A 238 -42.99 9.42 -10.57
N GLU A 239 -42.19 9.34 -11.64
CA GLU A 239 -42.54 8.59 -12.86
C GLU A 239 -42.56 7.08 -12.55
N LEU A 240 -41.65 6.59 -11.73
CA LEU A 240 -41.58 5.17 -11.34
C LEU A 240 -42.74 4.80 -10.40
N ARG A 241 -43.19 5.73 -9.53
CA ARG A 241 -44.34 5.51 -8.61
C ARG A 241 -45.68 5.44 -9.35
N SER A 242 -45.89 6.26 -10.36
CA SER A 242 -47.12 6.30 -11.11
C SER A 242 -47.33 5.12 -12.05
N LYS A 243 -46.25 4.51 -12.53
CA LYS A 243 -46.29 3.35 -13.45
C LYS A 243 -46.36 1.98 -12.73
N ASN A 244 -46.11 1.94 -11.42
CA ASN A 244 -46.20 0.70 -10.61
C ASN A 244 -47.65 0.31 -10.21
N THR A 245 -48.68 1.01 -10.76
CA THR A 245 -50.11 0.67 -10.58
C THR A 245 -50.66 -0.22 -11.70
N THR A 246 -49.85 -0.70 -12.64
CA THR A 246 -50.28 -1.64 -13.69
C THR A 246 -49.58 -3.02 -13.42
N PRO A 247 -50.24 -4.20 -13.65
CA PRO A 247 -49.77 -5.47 -13.11
C PRO A 247 -48.40 -5.90 -13.68
N THR A 248 -47.53 -6.11 -12.76
CA THR A 248 -46.26 -6.86 -12.73
C THR A 248 -45.73 -7.45 -14.01
N LEU A 249 -44.51 -6.98 -14.36
CA LEU A 249 -43.63 -7.57 -15.32
C LEU A 249 -43.00 -8.89 -14.86
N PHE A 250 -43.22 -9.30 -13.60
CA PHE A 250 -42.60 -10.46 -12.95
C PHE A 250 -43.68 -11.29 -12.26
N GLY A 251 -43.80 -12.54 -12.69
CA GLY A 251 -44.80 -13.48 -12.20
C GLY A 251 -44.81 -13.64 -10.69
N ASP A 252 -45.98 -13.91 -10.18
CA ASP A 252 -46.34 -14.08 -8.77
C ASP A 252 -45.36 -14.88 -7.95
N LEU A 253 -44.76 -14.25 -6.95
CA LEU A 253 -44.21 -14.88 -5.76
C LEU A 253 -44.87 -14.23 -4.54
N ASP A 254 -45.73 -15.00 -3.90
CA ASP A 254 -46.43 -14.66 -2.67
C ASP A 254 -45.50 -14.15 -1.56
N LEU A 255 -45.73 -12.92 -1.12
CA LEU A 255 -45.23 -12.39 0.14
C LEU A 255 -46.41 -11.85 0.95
N PRO A 256 -46.49 -12.13 2.28
CA PRO A 256 -47.63 -11.70 3.09
C PRO A 256 -47.66 -10.18 3.30
N GLU A 257 -48.86 -9.66 3.10
CA GLU A 257 -49.30 -8.27 3.25
C GLU A 257 -49.16 -7.80 4.70
N GLN A 258 -48.34 -6.78 4.96
CA GLN A 258 -48.35 -6.07 6.25
C GLN A 258 -49.24 -4.83 6.14
N ALA A 259 -50.30 -4.80 6.94
CA ALA A 259 -51.28 -3.73 7.01
C ALA A 259 -50.71 -2.41 7.56
N PRO A 260 -51.21 -1.24 7.08
CA PRO A 260 -50.67 0.04 7.48
C PRO A 260 -51.16 0.46 8.88
N ALA A 261 -50.25 0.91 9.73
CA ALA A 261 -50.51 1.45 11.06
C ALA A 261 -51.01 2.88 11.00
N ALA A 262 -52.14 3.16 11.65
CA ALA A 262 -52.83 4.46 11.74
C ALA A 262 -52.00 5.52 12.51
N PRO A 263 -52.19 6.83 12.20
CA PRO A 263 -51.40 7.91 12.78
C PRO A 263 -51.85 8.27 14.21
N ARG A 264 -50.89 8.31 15.13
CA ARG A 264 -51.11 8.82 16.51
C ARG A 264 -50.78 10.31 16.54
N THR A 265 -51.79 11.09 16.96
CA THR A 265 -51.75 12.52 17.21
C THR A 265 -50.74 12.93 18.27
N ALA A 266 -49.87 13.91 17.95
CA ALA A 266 -48.92 14.51 18.88
C ALA A 266 -49.55 15.64 19.69
N ARG A 267 -49.30 15.58 21.00
CA ARG A 267 -49.70 16.58 21.99
C ARG A 267 -48.65 17.71 22.01
N ARG A 268 -49.06 18.94 21.80
CA ARG A 268 -48.26 20.18 21.93
C ARG A 268 -47.82 20.41 23.37
N SER A 269 -46.56 20.73 23.60
CA SER A 269 -46.07 21.43 24.79
C SER A 269 -45.36 22.74 24.42
N ALA A 270 -45.59 23.78 25.20
CA ALA A 270 -45.27 25.18 24.98
C ALA A 270 -43.77 25.53 25.16
N PRO A 271 -43.30 26.68 24.66
CA PRO A 271 -41.87 27.02 24.58
C PRO A 271 -41.38 27.71 25.87
N SER A 272 -40.16 27.38 26.28
CA SER A 272 -39.42 28.06 27.35
C SER A 272 -38.56 29.21 26.79
N ALA A 273 -38.46 30.29 27.57
CA ALA A 273 -37.82 31.56 27.22
C ALA A 273 -36.30 31.51 27.10
N PRO A 274 -35.65 32.44 26.38
CA PRO A 274 -34.22 32.44 26.11
C PRO A 274 -33.39 33.09 27.21
N THR A 275 -32.19 32.51 27.45
CA THR A 275 -31.15 33.04 28.32
C THR A 275 -30.30 34.07 27.57
N PRO A 276 -29.86 35.17 28.20
CA PRO A 276 -29.21 36.29 27.53
C PRO A 276 -27.72 36.02 27.17
N ALA A 277 -27.29 36.65 26.07
CA ALA A 277 -25.94 36.66 25.54
C ALA A 277 -25.00 37.55 26.35
N PRO A 278 -23.71 37.30 26.42
CA PRO A 278 -22.73 38.20 27.04
C PRO A 278 -22.33 39.34 26.10
N GLU A 279 -22.14 40.53 26.73
CA GLU A 279 -21.79 41.78 26.06
C GLU A 279 -20.39 41.80 25.44
N PRO A 280 -20.12 42.63 24.40
CA PRO A 280 -18.82 42.73 23.73
C PRO A 280 -17.89 43.66 24.48
N VAL A 281 -16.64 43.24 24.60
CA VAL A 281 -15.53 44.05 25.12
C VAL A 281 -14.94 44.88 23.97
N THR A 282 -14.93 46.18 24.14
CA THR A 282 -14.30 47.17 23.22
C THR A 282 -12.77 47.09 23.30
N PRO A 283 -12.04 47.22 22.16
CA PRO A 283 -10.58 47.40 22.18
C PRO A 283 -10.25 48.90 22.31
N ALA A 284 -9.22 49.19 23.11
CA ALA A 284 -8.65 50.53 23.25
C ALA A 284 -7.71 50.90 22.08
N ASP A 285 -7.83 52.13 21.61
CA ASP A 285 -7.03 52.82 20.63
C ASP A 285 -5.55 52.89 21.03
N THR A 286 -4.67 52.61 20.09
CA THR A 286 -3.37 53.31 20.01
C THR A 286 -2.99 53.47 18.56
N ASP A 287 -3.06 54.70 18.11
CA ASP A 287 -2.53 55.22 16.86
C ASP A 287 -1.01 55.15 16.84
N ALA A 288 -0.46 54.67 15.72
CA ALA A 288 0.84 55.10 15.18
C ALA A 288 0.90 54.74 13.69
N GLU A 289 0.86 55.78 12.84
CA GLU A 289 1.08 55.70 11.40
C GLU A 289 2.49 55.25 11.05
N PRO A 290 2.69 54.60 9.89
CA PRO A 290 4.02 54.21 9.42
C PRO A 290 4.64 55.27 8.52
N ALA A 291 5.92 55.56 8.76
CA ALA A 291 6.76 56.32 7.85
C ALA A 291 7.21 55.45 6.64
N LEU A 292 6.93 55.96 5.45
CA LEU A 292 7.62 55.55 4.22
C LEU A 292 9.10 55.92 4.30
N PHE A 293 9.99 55.01 3.85
CA PHE A 293 11.13 55.21 2.96
C PHE A 293 12.07 54.00 3.05
N SER A 294 12.35 53.56 1.99
CA SER A 294 13.33 53.44 0.94
C SER A 294 13.94 52.05 0.82
N ALA A 295 13.81 51.55 -0.38
CA ALA A 295 14.45 50.33 -0.85
C ALA A 295 15.98 50.44 -0.76
N GLU A 296 16.59 49.45 -0.09
CA GLU A 296 17.91 48.96 -0.45
C GLU A 296 17.78 47.45 -0.68
N GLU A 297 17.92 47.10 -1.96
CA GLU A 297 18.07 45.72 -2.41
C GLU A 297 19.37 45.16 -1.82
N THR A 298 19.23 44.41 -0.74
CA THR A 298 20.25 43.46 -0.33
C THR A 298 19.70 42.09 -0.66
N SER A 299 20.17 41.52 -1.76
CA SER A 299 19.96 40.13 -2.12
C SER A 299 20.58 39.25 -1.05
N SER A 300 19.81 38.92 -0.01
CA SER A 300 20.09 37.79 0.87
C SER A 300 19.56 36.54 0.17
N GLN A 301 20.49 35.84 -0.51
CA GLN A 301 20.25 34.42 -0.79
C GLN A 301 19.82 33.77 0.53
N PRO A 302 18.75 32.96 0.56
CA PRO A 302 18.43 32.20 1.75
C PRO A 302 19.65 31.32 2.09
N SER A 303 20.19 31.46 3.28
CA SER A 303 21.19 30.52 3.80
C SER A 303 20.63 29.10 3.61
N PRO A 304 21.42 28.14 3.07
CA PRO A 304 20.95 26.77 2.94
C PRO A 304 20.49 26.31 4.31
N ALA A 305 19.24 25.82 4.39
CA ALA A 305 18.70 25.24 5.61
C ALA A 305 19.69 24.18 6.11
N SER A 306 20.06 24.22 7.39
CA SER A 306 20.98 23.23 7.98
C SER A 306 20.36 21.85 7.84
N LEU A 307 21.17 20.82 7.52
CA LEU A 307 20.74 19.42 7.47
C LEU A 307 20.09 18.93 8.78
N LEU A 308 20.29 19.66 9.86
CA LEU A 308 19.74 19.35 11.19
C LEU A 308 18.44 20.11 11.50
N ASP A 309 18.02 21.02 10.60
CA ASP A 309 16.74 21.69 10.77
C ASP A 309 15.60 20.70 10.56
N GLY A 310 14.62 20.75 11.45
CA GLY A 310 13.50 19.78 11.46
C GLY A 310 13.74 18.53 12.31
N LEU A 311 14.95 18.26 12.81
CA LEU A 311 15.20 17.21 13.80
C LEU A 311 14.76 17.67 15.20
N ASP A 312 14.14 16.76 15.93
CA ASP A 312 13.88 16.99 17.35
C ASP A 312 15.20 16.97 18.18
N PRO A 313 15.19 17.43 19.44
CA PRO A 313 16.40 17.51 20.25
C PRO A 313 17.13 16.17 20.43
N ASP A 314 16.43 15.04 20.55
CA ASP A 314 17.02 13.72 20.72
C ASP A 314 17.62 13.23 19.39
N GLN A 315 16.89 13.41 18.28
CA GLN A 315 17.36 13.11 16.91
C GLN A 315 18.57 13.98 16.55
N ARG A 316 18.54 15.27 16.87
CA ARG A 316 19.65 16.21 16.65
C ARG A 316 20.88 15.80 17.45
N ALA A 317 20.72 15.45 18.74
CA ALA A 317 21.83 14.98 19.59
C ALA A 317 22.49 13.70 19.06
N ALA A 318 21.72 12.81 18.43
CA ALA A 318 22.23 11.64 17.74
C ALA A 318 22.95 11.99 16.43
N ALA A 319 22.38 12.89 15.61
CA ALA A 319 22.92 13.29 14.33
C ALA A 319 24.25 14.08 14.48
N GLU A 320 24.34 14.99 15.44
CA GLU A 320 25.50 15.82 15.72
C GLU A 320 26.65 15.08 16.41
N HIS A 321 26.44 13.87 16.96
CA HIS A 321 27.48 13.17 17.69
C HIS A 321 28.73 12.96 16.83
N THR A 322 29.87 13.45 17.32
CA THR A 322 31.13 13.44 16.58
C THR A 322 32.15 12.53 17.26
N GLY A 323 32.35 11.36 16.69
CA GLY A 323 33.45 10.47 17.05
C GLY A 323 33.10 9.42 18.10
N GLY A 324 33.63 8.23 17.91
CA GLY A 324 33.41 7.07 18.76
C GLY A 324 32.09 6.33 18.51
N PRO A 325 31.87 5.22 19.20
CA PRO A 325 30.68 4.41 19.06
C PRO A 325 29.42 5.14 19.59
N LEU A 326 28.29 4.95 18.89
CA LEU A 326 26.99 5.54 19.24
C LEU A 326 25.91 4.47 19.21
N LEU A 327 25.19 4.31 20.31
CA LEU A 327 23.98 3.49 20.41
C LEU A 327 22.75 4.40 20.40
N ILE A 328 21.85 4.19 19.45
CA ILE A 328 20.56 4.90 19.37
C ILE A 328 19.44 3.91 19.68
N VAL A 329 18.83 4.03 20.85
CA VAL A 329 17.65 3.25 21.26
C VAL A 329 16.41 3.96 20.73
N ALA A 330 15.76 3.41 19.71
CA ALA A 330 14.73 4.11 18.98
C ALA A 330 13.48 3.25 18.82
N GLY A 331 12.42 3.58 19.53
CA GLY A 331 11.14 2.88 19.45
C GLY A 331 10.46 2.96 18.06
N PRO A 332 9.32 2.26 17.90
CA PRO A 332 8.56 2.35 16.65
C PRO A 332 8.07 3.78 16.41
N GLY A 333 8.15 4.24 15.17
CA GLY A 333 7.66 5.56 14.76
C GLY A 333 8.44 6.75 15.30
N THR A 334 9.64 6.55 15.90
CA THR A 334 10.48 7.64 16.40
C THR A 334 11.41 8.26 15.37
N GLY A 335 11.29 7.86 14.10
CA GLY A 335 12.12 8.39 13.03
C GLY A 335 13.53 7.77 12.98
N LYS A 336 13.70 6.47 13.28
CA LYS A 336 14.97 5.75 13.18
C LYS A 336 15.73 6.07 11.90
N THR A 337 15.14 5.70 10.76
CA THR A 337 15.74 5.89 9.43
C THR A 337 16.00 7.36 9.13
N HIS A 338 15.06 8.25 9.53
CA HIS A 338 15.23 9.70 9.40
C HIS A 338 16.46 10.20 10.16
N THR A 339 16.60 9.82 11.43
CA THR A 339 17.76 10.19 12.26
C THR A 339 19.06 9.66 11.66
N LEU A 340 19.08 8.39 11.23
CA LEU A 340 20.26 7.77 10.64
C LEU A 340 20.66 8.45 9.32
N THR A 341 19.68 8.75 8.46
CA THR A 341 19.91 9.46 7.18
C THR A 341 20.53 10.84 7.42
N HIS A 342 19.94 11.63 8.32
CA HIS A 342 20.46 12.97 8.63
C HIS A 342 21.83 12.93 9.30
N ARG A 343 22.10 11.93 10.14
CA ARG A 343 23.43 11.73 10.71
C ARG A 343 24.48 11.46 9.64
N ILE A 344 24.20 10.52 8.73
CA ILE A 344 25.12 10.19 7.63
C ILE A 344 25.33 11.43 6.75
N ALA A 345 24.25 12.12 6.39
CA ALA A 345 24.32 13.34 5.58
C ALA A 345 25.16 14.45 6.28
N TYR A 346 24.96 14.64 7.59
CA TYR A 346 25.74 15.58 8.39
C TYR A 346 27.24 15.25 8.39
N VAL A 347 27.60 13.97 8.57
CA VAL A 347 28.99 13.50 8.55
C VAL A 347 29.65 13.80 7.19
N VAL A 348 28.95 13.56 6.09
CA VAL A 348 29.47 13.79 4.73
C VAL A 348 29.51 15.28 4.38
N ALA A 349 28.42 16.00 4.56
CA ALA A 349 28.29 17.37 4.06
C ALA A 349 28.91 18.42 4.96
N GLU A 350 28.77 18.30 6.29
CA GLU A 350 29.20 19.32 7.23
C GLU A 350 30.52 18.96 7.93
N ARG A 351 30.82 17.66 8.07
CA ARG A 351 32.12 17.21 8.61
C ARG A 351 33.17 16.93 7.55
N GLY A 352 32.78 16.95 6.27
CA GLY A 352 33.67 16.80 5.12
C GLY A 352 34.24 15.38 4.96
N VAL A 353 33.60 14.37 5.51
CA VAL A 353 34.02 12.96 5.35
C VAL A 353 33.67 12.51 3.93
N PRO A 354 34.60 11.94 3.17
CA PRO A 354 34.30 11.37 1.86
C PRO A 354 33.20 10.29 1.95
N ALA A 355 32.22 10.33 1.05
CA ALA A 355 31.13 9.35 1.04
C ALA A 355 31.63 7.91 0.87
N SER A 356 32.71 7.70 0.13
CA SER A 356 33.37 6.40 -0.03
C SER A 356 33.91 5.78 1.27
N GLN A 357 34.10 6.59 2.32
CA GLN A 357 34.48 6.16 3.66
C GLN A 357 33.29 5.80 4.57
N CYS A 358 32.06 5.95 4.08
CA CYS A 358 30.85 5.66 4.82
C CYS A 358 30.25 4.33 4.36
N LEU A 359 30.00 3.43 5.32
CA LEU A 359 29.28 2.17 5.14
C LEU A 359 27.98 2.23 5.91
N ALA A 360 26.86 2.09 5.20
CA ALA A 360 25.54 2.01 5.80
C ALA A 360 24.94 0.61 5.57
N ILE A 361 24.53 -0.04 6.64
CA ILE A 361 24.06 -1.43 6.66
C ILE A 361 22.61 -1.42 7.14
N THR A 362 21.74 -2.07 6.38
CA THR A 362 20.32 -2.24 6.71
C THR A 362 19.96 -3.72 6.73
N PHE A 363 18.78 -4.05 7.28
CA PHE A 363 18.34 -5.44 7.39
C PHE A 363 17.79 -5.99 6.07
N THR A 364 17.09 -5.17 5.26
CA THR A 364 16.50 -5.57 3.98
C THR A 364 17.04 -4.74 2.82
N ARG A 365 16.97 -5.28 1.60
CA ARG A 365 17.35 -4.56 0.37
C ARG A 365 16.49 -3.32 0.16
N ARG A 366 15.18 -3.46 0.36
CA ARG A 366 14.26 -2.32 0.27
C ARG A 366 14.66 -1.17 1.20
N ALA A 367 15.04 -1.48 2.45
CA ALA A 367 15.52 -0.45 3.37
C ALA A 367 16.85 0.18 2.91
N ALA A 368 17.73 -0.60 2.25
CA ALA A 368 18.96 -0.06 1.67
C ALA A 368 18.67 0.87 0.48
N ASP A 369 17.73 0.50 -0.39
CA ASP A 369 17.31 1.32 -1.53
C ASP A 369 16.64 2.62 -1.05
N GLU A 370 15.73 2.54 -0.09
CA GLU A 370 15.09 3.71 0.52
C GLU A 370 16.10 4.65 1.21
N LEU A 371 17.08 4.08 1.91
CA LEU A 371 18.16 4.87 2.52
C LEU A 371 19.01 5.57 1.46
N ARG A 372 19.30 4.89 0.34
CA ARG A 372 20.04 5.45 -0.79
C ARG A 372 19.31 6.63 -1.43
N GLU A 373 18.01 6.46 -1.71
CA GLU A 373 17.17 7.53 -2.26
C GLU A 373 17.13 8.75 -1.35
N ARG A 374 16.94 8.55 -0.05
CA ARG A 374 16.91 9.64 0.94
C ARG A 374 18.25 10.36 1.06
N LEU A 375 19.36 9.63 1.04
CA LEU A 375 20.71 10.22 1.06
C LEU A 375 21.02 10.97 -0.22
N HIS A 376 20.58 10.43 -1.37
CA HIS A 376 20.72 11.14 -2.65
C HIS A 376 19.91 12.45 -2.67
N ALA A 377 18.71 12.45 -2.11
CA ALA A 377 17.87 13.64 -1.98
C ALA A 377 18.54 14.74 -1.11
N LEU A 378 19.30 14.36 -0.07
CA LEU A 378 19.98 15.30 0.84
C LEU A 378 21.36 15.76 0.33
N LEU A 379 22.11 14.88 -0.33
CA LEU A 379 23.52 15.08 -0.68
C LEU A 379 23.78 15.24 -2.18
N GLY A 380 22.78 14.92 -3.03
CA GLY A 380 22.94 14.85 -4.48
C GLY A 380 24.02 13.84 -4.88
N GLU A 381 24.81 14.15 -5.89
CA GLU A 381 25.91 13.32 -6.41
C GLU A 381 26.98 12.96 -5.35
N ARG A 382 27.05 13.69 -4.24
CA ARG A 382 27.98 13.32 -3.14
C ARG A 382 27.66 11.99 -2.49
N ALA A 383 26.44 11.46 -2.64
CA ALA A 383 26.04 10.16 -2.10
C ALA A 383 26.48 8.98 -3.00
N ALA A 384 26.87 9.22 -4.25
CA ALA A 384 27.08 8.16 -5.26
C ALA A 384 28.13 7.13 -4.86
N ASP A 385 29.24 7.56 -4.22
CA ASP A 385 30.33 6.66 -3.82
C ASP A 385 30.11 5.95 -2.48
N MET A 386 28.96 6.18 -1.81
CA MET A 386 28.69 5.58 -0.52
C MET A 386 28.33 4.10 -0.64
N THR A 387 28.88 3.28 0.24
CA THR A 387 28.50 1.86 0.32
C THR A 387 27.24 1.69 1.19
N ILE A 388 26.09 1.40 0.54
CA ILE A 388 24.81 1.16 1.21
C ILE A 388 24.31 -0.22 0.83
N THR A 389 24.22 -1.13 1.81
CA THR A 389 23.93 -2.54 1.53
C THR A 389 23.35 -3.27 2.75
N THR A 390 22.99 -4.57 2.60
CA THR A 390 22.69 -5.46 3.73
C THR A 390 23.96 -6.18 4.18
N LEU A 391 23.94 -6.82 5.38
CA LEU A 391 25.10 -7.62 5.84
C LEU A 391 25.50 -8.71 4.84
N HIS A 392 24.52 -9.43 4.27
CA HIS A 392 24.77 -10.44 3.25
C HIS A 392 25.30 -9.83 1.93
N GLY A 393 24.79 -8.65 1.56
CA GLY A 393 25.29 -7.91 0.41
C GLY A 393 26.72 -7.43 0.61
N LEU A 394 27.08 -7.00 1.82
CA LEU A 394 28.45 -6.67 2.21
C LEU A 394 29.37 -7.88 2.12
N GLY A 395 28.91 -9.02 2.64
CA GLY A 395 29.66 -10.27 2.54
C GLY A 395 29.88 -10.71 1.09
N ALA A 396 28.87 -10.60 0.24
CA ALA A 396 29.01 -10.88 -1.20
C ALA A 396 30.03 -9.93 -1.86
N LEU A 397 30.04 -8.64 -1.49
CA LEU A 397 31.01 -7.65 -1.98
C LEU A 397 32.43 -8.04 -1.58
N ILE A 398 32.67 -8.35 -0.29
CA ILE A 398 33.98 -8.77 0.21
C ILE A 398 34.43 -10.06 -0.51
N LEU A 399 33.53 -11.03 -0.70
CA LEU A 399 33.89 -12.29 -1.40
C LEU A 399 34.21 -12.05 -2.87
N ARG A 400 33.53 -11.15 -3.56
CA ARG A 400 33.85 -10.79 -4.95
C ARG A 400 35.21 -10.10 -5.07
N GLU A 401 35.59 -9.29 -4.11
CA GLU A 401 36.92 -8.66 -4.07
C GLU A 401 38.03 -9.67 -3.67
N GLN A 402 37.71 -10.64 -2.81
CA GLN A 402 38.65 -11.59 -2.25
C GLN A 402 38.41 -13.03 -2.75
N TYR A 403 37.76 -13.20 -3.91
CA TYR A 403 37.35 -14.52 -4.42
C TYR A 403 38.47 -15.56 -4.41
N ALA A 404 39.68 -15.19 -4.85
CA ALA A 404 40.85 -16.09 -4.90
C ALA A 404 41.27 -16.58 -3.50
N ARG A 405 41.21 -15.69 -2.47
CA ARG A 405 41.51 -16.07 -1.08
C ARG A 405 40.40 -16.96 -0.47
N ALA A 406 39.17 -16.84 -0.96
CA ALA A 406 38.05 -17.68 -0.59
C ALA A 406 38.04 -19.04 -1.30
N GLY A 407 38.92 -19.27 -2.26
CA GLY A 407 38.94 -20.47 -3.10
C GLY A 407 37.79 -20.51 -4.11
N LEU A 408 37.36 -19.36 -4.58
CA LEU A 408 36.26 -19.15 -5.55
C LEU A 408 36.80 -18.58 -6.86
N SER A 409 35.98 -18.65 -7.93
CA SER A 409 36.19 -17.88 -9.16
C SER A 409 35.39 -16.58 -9.12
N PRO A 410 35.72 -15.55 -9.95
CA PRO A 410 35.02 -14.26 -9.92
C PRO A 410 33.52 -14.34 -10.19
N ASP A 411 33.10 -15.34 -10.93
CA ASP A 411 31.77 -15.66 -11.40
C ASP A 411 30.97 -16.61 -10.49
N PHE A 412 31.41 -16.77 -9.24
CA PHE A 412 30.68 -17.62 -8.30
C PHE A 412 29.22 -17.23 -8.17
N THR A 413 28.37 -18.23 -7.95
CA THR A 413 26.92 -18.04 -7.78
C THR A 413 26.43 -18.49 -6.41
N ILE A 414 25.23 -18.00 -6.03
CA ILE A 414 24.63 -18.34 -4.74
C ILE A 414 23.71 -19.55 -4.94
N ALA A 415 24.01 -20.64 -4.21
CA ALA A 415 23.19 -21.85 -4.21
C ALA A 415 21.81 -21.58 -3.60
N ASP A 416 20.76 -22.05 -4.24
CA ASP A 416 19.43 -22.03 -3.68
C ASP A 416 19.24 -23.08 -2.58
N ASP A 417 18.16 -22.95 -1.78
CA ASP A 417 17.89 -23.85 -0.67
C ASP A 417 17.65 -25.31 -1.11
N SER A 418 17.22 -25.57 -2.34
CA SER A 418 17.00 -26.92 -2.86
C SER A 418 18.31 -27.60 -3.18
N LEU A 419 19.18 -26.94 -3.92
CA LEU A 419 20.51 -27.43 -4.24
C LEU A 419 21.35 -27.65 -2.96
N ARG A 420 21.26 -26.70 -2.02
CA ARG A 420 21.86 -26.79 -0.70
C ARG A 420 21.39 -28.03 0.07
N GLN A 421 20.07 -28.31 0.10
CA GLN A 421 19.50 -29.48 0.76
C GLN A 421 19.86 -30.77 0.05
N GLU A 422 19.91 -30.77 -1.27
CA GLU A 422 20.33 -31.92 -2.08
C GLU A 422 21.79 -32.33 -1.79
N ILE A 423 22.70 -31.37 -1.83
CA ILE A 423 24.13 -31.59 -1.49
C ILE A 423 24.27 -32.09 -0.03
N ALA A 424 23.55 -31.48 0.90
CA ALA A 424 23.57 -31.88 2.29
C ALA A 424 23.00 -33.31 2.49
N ALA A 425 21.96 -33.68 1.80
CA ALA A 425 21.37 -35.01 1.84
C ALA A 425 22.27 -36.07 1.23
N GLU A 426 22.98 -35.75 0.13
CA GLU A 426 23.97 -36.60 -0.49
C GLU A 426 25.13 -36.93 0.49
N ILE A 427 25.64 -35.89 1.18
CA ILE A 427 26.78 -36.04 2.11
C ILE A 427 26.39 -36.77 3.40
N ALA A 428 25.22 -36.49 3.94
CA ALA A 428 24.70 -37.05 5.19
C ALA A 428 23.94 -38.39 5.00
N GLY A 429 23.66 -38.80 3.74
CA GLY A 429 23.02 -40.08 3.41
C GLY A 429 21.48 -40.04 3.47
N SER A 430 20.85 -38.97 3.94
CA SER A 430 19.40 -38.80 3.90
C SER A 430 19.00 -37.33 4.02
N ALA A 431 17.80 -37.00 3.53
CA ALA A 431 17.22 -35.64 3.64
C ALA A 431 17.06 -35.18 5.11
N GLY A 432 16.79 -36.12 6.04
CA GLY A 432 16.67 -35.82 7.47
C GLY A 432 17.98 -35.42 8.11
N GLU A 433 19.02 -36.22 7.86
CA GLU A 433 20.40 -35.95 8.34
C GLU A 433 21.00 -34.74 7.64
N GLY A 434 20.71 -34.54 6.34
CA GLY A 434 21.15 -33.35 5.60
C GLY A 434 20.61 -32.07 6.25
N ARG A 435 19.35 -32.04 6.67
CA ARG A 435 18.79 -30.87 7.41
C ARG A 435 19.49 -30.65 8.75
N ARG A 436 19.88 -31.73 9.46
CA ARG A 436 20.63 -31.61 10.72
C ARG A 436 22.06 -31.11 10.47
N LEU A 437 22.71 -31.56 9.40
CA LEU A 437 24.01 -31.05 8.96
C LEU A 437 23.93 -29.53 8.70
N LEU A 438 22.93 -29.07 7.96
CA LEU A 438 22.76 -27.65 7.67
C LEU A 438 22.51 -26.84 8.94
N ALA A 439 21.67 -27.34 9.86
CA ALA A 439 21.42 -26.69 11.16
C ALA A 439 22.69 -26.57 12.02
N ARG A 440 23.53 -27.66 12.10
CA ARG A 440 24.83 -27.58 12.79
C ARG A 440 25.76 -26.55 12.13
N ARG A 441 25.77 -26.51 10.81
CA ARG A 441 26.63 -25.58 10.05
C ARG A 441 26.24 -24.11 10.25
N GLU A 442 24.99 -23.82 10.46
CA GLU A 442 24.52 -22.45 10.72
C GLU A 442 25.04 -21.91 12.06
N THR A 443 25.21 -22.76 13.05
CA THR A 443 25.73 -22.39 14.38
C THR A 443 27.24 -22.54 14.53
N ALA A 444 27.92 -23.28 13.65
CA ALA A 444 29.32 -23.59 13.75
C ALA A 444 30.22 -22.55 13.06
N LEU A 445 30.73 -21.56 13.78
CA LEU A 445 31.77 -20.65 13.27
C LEU A 445 33.16 -21.32 13.19
N HIS A 446 33.46 -22.29 14.07
CA HIS A 446 34.81 -22.81 14.27
C HIS A 446 34.92 -24.33 14.55
N GLU A 447 33.89 -25.13 14.30
CA GLU A 447 33.94 -26.57 14.57
C GLU A 447 34.60 -27.37 13.45
N ASP A 448 35.52 -28.29 13.81
CA ASP A 448 36.13 -29.29 12.93
C ASP A 448 35.16 -30.46 12.69
N ASP A 449 33.98 -30.17 12.06
CA ASP A 449 33.05 -31.19 11.64
C ASP A 449 33.40 -31.67 10.23
N ALA A 450 33.76 -32.95 10.11
CA ALA A 450 34.13 -33.55 8.85
C ALA A 450 33.02 -33.55 7.79
N GLU A 451 31.75 -33.57 8.19
CA GLU A 451 30.65 -33.51 7.25
C GLU A 451 30.44 -32.05 6.75
N ILE A 452 30.59 -31.07 7.63
CA ILE A 452 30.56 -29.64 7.25
C ILE A 452 31.72 -29.34 6.30
N ALA A 453 32.94 -29.84 6.58
CA ALA A 453 34.09 -29.64 5.71
C ALA A 453 33.88 -30.24 4.30
N ARG A 454 33.23 -31.42 4.20
CA ARG A 454 32.89 -32.04 2.91
C ARG A 454 31.82 -31.22 2.17
N PHE A 455 30.82 -30.70 2.87
CA PHE A 455 29.81 -29.86 2.30
C PHE A 455 30.41 -28.54 1.74
N ASP A 456 31.27 -27.88 2.53
CA ASP A 456 31.96 -26.66 2.12
C ASP A 456 32.89 -26.93 0.90
N ALA A 457 33.58 -28.06 0.84
CA ALA A 457 34.40 -28.45 -0.29
C ALA A 457 33.57 -28.67 -1.56
N ARG A 458 32.44 -29.35 -1.42
CA ARG A 458 31.52 -29.61 -2.55
C ARG A 458 30.93 -28.34 -3.16
N LEU A 459 30.57 -27.33 -2.32
CA LEU A 459 30.14 -26.00 -2.81
C LEU A 459 31.26 -25.31 -3.58
N ARG A 460 32.50 -25.31 -3.05
CA ARG A 460 33.66 -24.67 -3.72
C ARG A 460 34.01 -25.32 -5.04
N GLU A 461 34.00 -26.67 -5.13
CA GLU A 461 34.22 -27.42 -6.37
C GLU A 461 33.21 -26.99 -7.46
N ALA A 462 32.01 -26.69 -7.08
CA ALA A 462 30.95 -26.21 -7.98
C ALA A 462 30.96 -24.67 -8.20
N ASN A 463 31.92 -23.95 -7.64
CA ASN A 463 32.01 -22.49 -7.61
C ASN A 463 30.74 -21.84 -7.03
N LEU A 464 30.21 -22.44 -5.94
CA LEU A 464 29.02 -22.02 -5.27
C LEU A 464 29.34 -21.50 -3.85
N VAL A 465 28.54 -20.56 -3.41
CA VAL A 465 28.38 -20.16 -2.00
C VAL A 465 26.93 -20.30 -1.61
N ASP A 466 26.65 -20.65 -0.37
CA ASP A 466 25.28 -20.53 0.13
C ASP A 466 25.09 -19.22 0.92
N PHE A 467 23.86 -19.00 1.38
CA PHE A 467 23.52 -17.78 2.09
C PHE A 467 24.31 -17.61 3.41
N THR A 468 24.60 -18.71 4.10
CA THR A 468 25.42 -18.73 5.32
C THR A 468 26.87 -18.36 5.01
N ASP A 469 27.41 -18.81 3.88
CA ASP A 469 28.78 -18.50 3.44
C ASP A 469 29.00 -17.02 3.15
N LEU A 470 27.96 -16.28 2.76
CA LEU A 470 28.07 -14.83 2.53
C LEU A 470 28.53 -14.07 3.78
N ILE A 471 28.30 -14.61 4.97
CA ILE A 471 28.79 -14.03 6.23
C ILE A 471 29.97 -14.80 6.75
N ARG A 472 29.91 -16.14 6.81
CA ARG A 472 30.92 -17.02 7.43
C ARG A 472 32.28 -16.96 6.72
N LEU A 473 32.33 -16.96 5.38
CA LEU A 473 33.61 -16.88 4.66
C LEU A 473 34.30 -15.53 4.86
N PRO A 474 33.66 -14.36 4.73
CA PRO A 474 34.24 -13.07 5.11
C PRO A 474 34.80 -13.06 6.54
N VAL A 475 34.03 -13.57 7.52
CA VAL A 475 34.51 -13.67 8.91
C VAL A 475 35.77 -14.49 9.00
N ARG A 476 35.85 -15.66 8.35
CA ARG A 476 37.04 -16.52 8.32
C ARG A 476 38.23 -15.83 7.66
N LEU A 477 38.03 -15.19 6.50
CA LEU A 477 39.09 -14.47 5.78
C LEU A 477 39.67 -13.34 6.62
N LEU A 478 38.81 -12.52 7.20
CA LEU A 478 39.20 -11.38 8.03
C LEU A 478 39.83 -11.82 9.35
N SER A 479 39.34 -12.90 9.98
CA SER A 479 39.95 -13.42 11.21
C SER A 479 41.35 -14.00 10.99
N ALA A 480 41.67 -14.46 9.77
CA ALA A 480 42.97 -15.03 9.42
C ALA A 480 43.98 -14.00 8.90
N ASP A 481 43.60 -12.79 8.57
CA ASP A 481 44.42 -11.79 7.89
C ASP A 481 44.23 -10.38 8.46
N GLU A 482 45.13 -9.96 9.35
CA GLU A 482 45.08 -8.63 9.99
C GLU A 482 45.30 -7.48 8.98
N GLU A 483 46.08 -7.71 7.91
CA GLU A 483 46.25 -6.68 6.87
C GLU A 483 44.96 -6.43 6.10
N LEU A 484 44.23 -7.51 5.87
CA LEU A 484 42.89 -7.41 5.22
C LEU A 484 41.87 -6.68 6.12
N VAL A 485 41.90 -6.94 7.43
CA VAL A 485 41.09 -6.19 8.41
C VAL A 485 41.45 -4.70 8.39
N ALA A 486 42.77 -4.39 8.41
CA ALA A 486 43.23 -3.01 8.38
C ALA A 486 42.82 -2.29 7.08
N HIS A 487 42.84 -3.00 5.94
CA HIS A 487 42.37 -2.50 4.65
C HIS A 487 40.90 -2.08 4.72
N TYR A 488 39.99 -2.95 5.16
CA TYR A 488 38.56 -2.62 5.21
C TYR A 488 38.24 -1.61 6.30
N ARG A 489 38.92 -1.57 7.45
CA ARG A 489 38.80 -0.52 8.47
C ARG A 489 39.21 0.85 7.94
N SER A 490 40.24 0.92 7.11
CA SER A 490 40.68 2.17 6.48
C SER A 490 39.72 2.62 5.37
N ARG A 491 39.08 1.68 4.69
CA ARG A 491 38.06 1.95 3.67
C ARG A 491 36.77 2.49 4.28
N TRP A 492 36.32 1.91 5.40
CA TRP A 492 35.07 2.30 6.04
C TRP A 492 35.26 2.69 7.51
N PRO A 493 35.88 3.85 7.79
CA PRO A 493 36.04 4.34 9.15
C PRO A 493 34.73 4.77 9.81
N TYR A 494 33.64 5.02 9.01
CA TYR A 494 32.31 5.38 9.48
C TYR A 494 31.32 4.29 9.10
N ILE A 495 30.83 3.54 10.09
CA ILE A 495 29.89 2.44 9.91
C ILE A 495 28.58 2.78 10.61
N SER A 496 27.47 2.63 9.89
CA SER A 496 26.13 2.82 10.41
C SER A 496 25.32 1.54 10.20
N VAL A 497 24.68 1.03 11.26
CA VAL A 497 23.90 -0.23 11.22
C VAL A 497 22.49 0.04 11.70
N ASP A 498 21.51 -0.18 10.84
CA ASP A 498 20.08 -0.13 11.19
C ASP A 498 19.58 -1.50 11.66
N GLU A 499 18.51 -1.51 12.47
CA GLU A 499 17.87 -2.69 13.04
C GLU A 499 18.86 -3.64 13.75
N TYR A 500 19.81 -3.06 14.51
CA TYR A 500 20.92 -3.81 15.15
C TYR A 500 20.47 -4.91 16.13
N GLN A 501 19.24 -4.88 16.64
CA GLN A 501 18.67 -5.92 17.49
C GLN A 501 18.38 -7.25 16.77
N ASP A 502 18.47 -7.29 15.44
CA ASP A 502 18.22 -8.50 14.65
C ASP A 502 19.51 -9.19 14.15
N VAL A 503 20.66 -8.77 14.64
CA VAL A 503 21.97 -9.31 14.25
C VAL A 503 22.17 -10.70 14.89
N ASP A 504 22.65 -11.66 14.11
CA ASP A 504 23.10 -12.97 14.59
C ASP A 504 24.60 -12.98 14.97
N GLU A 505 25.08 -14.08 15.55
CA GLU A 505 26.46 -14.22 16.02
C GLU A 505 27.50 -14.01 14.90
N SER A 506 27.26 -14.57 13.71
CA SER A 506 28.19 -14.46 12.58
C SER A 506 28.25 -13.03 12.04
N GLN A 507 27.12 -12.38 11.96
CA GLN A 507 26.97 -10.98 11.57
C GLN A 507 27.62 -10.04 12.60
N TYR A 508 27.42 -10.32 13.87
CA TYR A 508 28.09 -9.60 14.95
C TYR A 508 29.63 -9.75 14.87
N ALA A 509 30.12 -10.96 14.62
CA ALA A 509 31.55 -11.21 14.44
C ALA A 509 32.12 -10.40 13.24
N LEU A 510 31.40 -10.37 12.12
CA LEU A 510 31.80 -9.55 10.95
C LEU A 510 31.88 -8.07 11.29
N LEU A 511 30.85 -7.53 11.98
CA LEU A 511 30.84 -6.13 12.42
C LEU A 511 32.00 -5.81 13.37
N ARG A 512 32.32 -6.70 14.31
CA ARG A 512 33.46 -6.54 15.25
C ARG A 512 34.81 -6.54 14.54
N LEU A 513 34.95 -7.31 13.47
CA LEU A 513 36.17 -7.30 12.66
C LEU A 513 36.34 -6.01 11.88
N LEU A 514 35.24 -5.47 11.32
CA LEU A 514 35.22 -4.21 10.58
C LEU A 514 35.32 -2.98 11.49
N ALA A 515 34.63 -3.00 12.64
CA ALA A 515 34.61 -1.91 13.61
C ALA A 515 35.55 -2.20 14.77
N GLY A 516 36.69 -1.51 14.82
CA GLY A 516 37.55 -1.56 16.01
C GLY A 516 36.90 -0.94 17.24
N PRO A 517 37.54 -1.06 18.44
CA PRO A 517 36.95 -0.60 19.70
C PRO A 517 36.67 0.91 19.77
N GLU A 518 37.42 1.72 19.03
CA GLU A 518 37.26 3.19 18.94
C GLU A 518 36.68 3.64 17.60
N ALA A 519 36.05 2.73 16.84
CA ALA A 519 35.51 3.04 15.53
C ALA A 519 34.32 4.02 15.62
N ASN A 520 34.07 4.78 14.55
CA ASN A 520 32.83 5.56 14.41
C ASN A 520 31.69 4.63 14.01
N LEU A 521 31.33 3.70 14.92
CA LEU A 521 30.24 2.75 14.74
C LEU A 521 28.95 3.35 15.34
N THR A 522 27.99 3.61 14.48
CA THR A 522 26.63 3.99 14.90
C THR A 522 25.70 2.81 14.73
N VAL A 523 25.06 2.37 15.79
CA VAL A 523 24.00 1.35 15.74
C VAL A 523 22.68 1.96 16.20
N ILE A 524 21.62 1.63 15.49
CA ILE A 524 20.26 2.09 15.80
C ILE A 524 19.31 0.90 15.78
N GLY A 525 18.36 0.87 16.73
CA GLY A 525 17.40 -0.22 16.80
C GLY A 525 16.45 -0.12 18.00
N ASP A 526 15.63 -1.15 18.13
CA ASP A 526 14.67 -1.32 19.20
C ASP A 526 14.69 -2.77 19.72
N PRO A 527 15.23 -3.05 20.90
CA PRO A 527 15.25 -4.42 21.41
C PRO A 527 13.86 -5.02 21.64
N ASP A 528 12.82 -4.18 21.85
CA ASP A 528 11.43 -4.66 21.92
C ASP A 528 10.82 -4.98 20.55
N GLN A 529 11.56 -4.79 19.44
CA GLN A 529 11.22 -5.24 18.09
C GLN A 529 12.11 -6.40 17.61
N ALA A 530 12.87 -7.04 18.49
CA ALA A 530 13.62 -8.26 18.19
C ALA A 530 12.65 -9.45 18.06
N ILE A 531 12.40 -9.88 16.81
CA ILE A 531 11.42 -10.92 16.46
C ILE A 531 11.99 -12.00 15.53
N TYR A 532 13.31 -12.11 15.41
CA TYR A 532 14.00 -13.07 14.56
C TYR A 532 14.90 -14.03 15.34
N GLY A 533 14.64 -14.26 16.63
CA GLY A 533 15.32 -15.24 17.46
C GLY A 533 15.27 -16.65 16.86
N PHE A 534 14.15 -17.04 16.25
CA PHE A 534 13.99 -18.30 15.54
C PHE A 534 14.91 -18.44 14.28
N ARG A 535 15.55 -17.35 13.83
CA ARG A 535 16.56 -17.31 12.74
C ARG A 535 17.97 -17.11 13.27
N GLY A 536 18.20 -17.23 14.56
CA GLY A 536 19.51 -17.07 15.18
C GLY A 536 19.88 -15.65 15.59
N ALA A 537 18.99 -14.66 15.43
CA ALA A 537 19.24 -13.32 15.95
C ALA A 537 19.28 -13.31 17.49
N ASP A 538 20.26 -12.61 18.06
CA ASP A 538 20.40 -12.47 19.50
C ASP A 538 20.42 -11.01 19.93
N VAL A 539 19.30 -10.61 20.56
CA VAL A 539 19.15 -9.26 21.10
C VAL A 539 20.19 -8.91 22.17
N GLY A 540 20.86 -9.90 22.73
CA GLY A 540 21.96 -9.73 23.69
C GLY A 540 23.10 -8.88 23.13
N PHE A 541 23.36 -8.91 21.83
CA PHE A 541 24.37 -8.04 21.19
C PHE A 541 23.99 -6.56 21.26
N PHE A 542 22.70 -6.25 21.15
CA PHE A 542 22.20 -4.88 21.32
C PHE A 542 22.31 -4.44 22.80
N LEU A 543 21.91 -5.29 23.71
CA LEU A 543 21.86 -4.97 25.14
C LEU A 543 23.24 -4.76 25.76
N ARG A 544 24.25 -5.53 25.32
CA ARG A 544 25.64 -5.42 25.81
C ARG A 544 26.54 -4.47 25.00
N PHE A 545 25.97 -3.70 24.05
CA PHE A 545 26.75 -2.80 23.18
C PHE A 545 27.67 -1.86 23.95
N THR A 546 27.24 -1.31 25.08
CA THR A 546 28.04 -0.43 25.94
C THR A 546 29.13 -1.16 26.74
N GLU A 547 29.00 -2.48 26.89
CA GLU A 547 30.05 -3.33 27.45
C GLU A 547 31.14 -3.61 26.41
N ASP A 548 30.72 -3.92 25.18
CA ASP A 548 31.59 -4.16 24.03
C ASP A 548 32.31 -2.88 23.55
N TYR A 549 31.69 -1.71 23.73
CA TYR A 549 32.20 -0.39 23.40
C TYR A 549 32.05 0.57 24.59
N PRO A 550 32.97 0.54 25.58
CA PRO A 550 32.84 1.33 26.82
C PRO A 550 32.84 2.85 26.62
N SER A 551 33.39 3.33 25.47
CA SER A 551 33.34 4.76 25.10
C SER A 551 32.03 5.16 24.42
N ALA A 552 31.07 4.25 24.23
CA ALA A 552 29.86 4.48 23.50
C ALA A 552 28.94 5.47 24.20
N ARG A 553 28.44 6.43 23.42
CA ARG A 553 27.32 7.30 23.84
C ARG A 553 26.00 6.59 23.53
N THR A 554 25.06 6.67 24.48
CA THR A 554 23.68 6.21 24.25
C THR A 554 22.74 7.41 24.10
N VAL A 555 21.88 7.39 23.08
CA VAL A 555 20.81 8.35 22.84
C VAL A 555 19.50 7.59 22.73
N GLN A 556 18.45 8.04 23.41
CA GLN A 556 17.13 7.43 23.36
C GLN A 556 16.15 8.35 22.63
N LEU A 557 15.49 7.87 21.56
CA LEU A 557 14.43 8.59 20.86
C LEU A 557 13.08 8.25 21.51
N THR A 558 12.40 9.27 22.03
CA THR A 558 11.17 9.10 22.84
C THR A 558 9.91 9.64 22.16
N ARG A 559 10.03 10.38 21.07
CA ARG A 559 8.91 11.01 20.35
C ARG A 559 8.45 10.13 19.20
N ASN A 560 7.17 9.72 19.23
CA ASN A 560 6.55 8.92 18.17
C ASN A 560 5.77 9.83 17.21
N TYR A 561 6.14 9.80 15.94
CA TYR A 561 5.58 10.60 14.84
C TYR A 561 4.59 9.79 13.98
N ARG A 562 4.58 8.45 14.13
CA ARG A 562 3.81 7.53 13.30
C ARG A 562 2.36 7.37 13.76
N SER A 563 2.17 7.08 15.04
CA SER A 563 0.91 6.58 15.57
C SER A 563 0.25 7.58 16.50
N ASN A 564 -1.08 7.57 16.58
CA ASN A 564 -1.81 8.36 17.54
C ASN A 564 -1.59 7.86 18.99
N SER A 565 -1.99 8.68 19.95
CA SER A 565 -1.75 8.42 21.37
C SER A 565 -2.43 7.14 21.89
N THR A 566 -3.61 6.77 21.38
CA THR A 566 -4.31 5.54 21.78
C THR A 566 -3.50 4.30 21.40
N ILE A 567 -2.99 4.25 20.17
CA ILE A 567 -2.17 3.14 19.66
C ILE A 567 -0.85 3.06 20.43
N VAL A 568 -0.16 4.20 20.64
CA VAL A 568 1.10 4.24 21.38
C VAL A 568 0.91 3.73 22.82
N ASN A 569 -0.13 4.19 23.52
CA ASN A 569 -0.41 3.76 24.88
C ASN A 569 -0.75 2.27 24.97
N ALA A 570 -1.56 1.75 24.06
CA ALA A 570 -1.89 0.33 23.99
C ALA A 570 -0.65 -0.53 23.71
N ALA A 571 0.21 -0.09 22.80
CA ALA A 571 1.46 -0.78 22.47
C ALA A 571 2.41 -0.83 23.69
N LEU A 572 2.57 0.29 24.43
CA LEU A 572 3.37 0.33 25.65
C LEU A 572 2.83 -0.62 26.72
N GLN A 573 1.50 -0.66 26.92
CA GLN A 573 0.88 -1.58 27.86
C GLN A 573 1.06 -3.04 27.45
N ALA A 574 0.91 -3.33 26.16
CA ALA A 574 1.07 -4.68 25.63
C ALA A 574 2.49 -5.22 25.81
N ILE A 575 3.53 -4.39 25.61
CA ILE A 575 4.94 -4.80 25.71
C ILE A 575 5.49 -4.78 27.14
N ALA A 576 4.92 -3.98 28.03
CA ALA A 576 5.47 -3.74 29.37
C ALA A 576 5.92 -5.00 30.15
N PRO A 577 5.18 -6.16 30.11
CA PRO A 577 5.61 -7.38 30.81
C PRO A 577 6.89 -8.03 30.25
N ALA A 578 7.31 -7.70 29.02
CA ALA A 578 8.46 -8.30 28.35
C ALA A 578 9.39 -7.25 27.72
N SER A 579 9.25 -5.97 28.07
CA SER A 579 10.10 -4.90 27.56
C SER A 579 11.55 -5.07 28.04
N LEU A 580 12.46 -4.97 27.08
CA LEU A 580 13.91 -5.00 27.28
C LEU A 580 14.50 -3.58 27.46
N VAL A 581 13.65 -2.53 27.36
CA VAL A 581 14.05 -1.13 27.56
C VAL A 581 13.57 -0.66 28.93
N PRO A 582 14.45 -0.53 29.92
CA PRO A 582 14.06 -0.08 31.24
C PRO A 582 13.40 1.30 31.21
N GLY A 583 12.24 1.41 31.87
CA GLY A 583 11.52 2.70 31.96
C GLY A 583 11.05 3.23 30.59
N ARG A 584 10.76 2.34 29.63
CA ARG A 584 10.35 2.69 28.26
C ARG A 584 9.24 3.72 28.23
N THR A 585 9.48 4.82 27.54
CA THR A 585 8.50 5.88 27.30
C THR A 585 8.44 6.21 25.81
N LEU A 586 7.23 6.34 25.27
CA LEU A 586 6.98 6.85 23.94
C LEU A 586 5.88 7.90 24.02
N ARG A 587 6.06 9.02 23.35
CA ARG A 587 5.12 10.14 23.35
C ARG A 587 4.66 10.42 21.93
N ALA A 588 3.39 10.21 21.64
CA ALA A 588 2.82 10.60 20.35
C ALA A 588 2.87 12.13 20.18
N VAL A 589 3.42 12.61 19.08
CA VAL A 589 3.57 14.05 18.74
C VAL A 589 2.93 14.44 17.42
N GLY A 590 2.37 13.48 16.64
CA GLY A 590 1.66 13.74 15.42
C GLY A 590 0.32 14.47 15.63
N GLN A 591 -0.11 15.24 14.63
CA GLN A 591 -1.42 15.91 14.64
C GLN A 591 -2.50 14.93 14.10
N PHE A 592 -2.98 14.02 14.96
CA PHE A 592 -3.97 13.02 14.58
C PHE A 592 -5.43 13.37 14.95
N GLY A 593 -5.71 14.61 15.35
CA GLY A 593 -7.03 14.99 15.87
C GLY A 593 -7.39 14.21 17.15
N GLU A 594 -8.69 13.94 17.35
CA GLU A 594 -9.15 13.08 18.46
C GLU A 594 -8.81 11.61 18.13
N ALA A 595 -7.95 10.99 18.94
CA ALA A 595 -7.46 9.64 18.67
C ALA A 595 -8.60 8.61 18.90
N PRO A 596 -8.99 7.84 17.88
CA PRO A 596 -10.04 6.84 18.01
C PRO A 596 -9.60 5.69 18.92
N ARG A 597 -10.56 5.05 19.59
CA ARG A 597 -10.31 3.83 20.34
C ARG A 597 -10.01 2.68 19.39
N ILE A 598 -9.23 1.71 19.87
CA ILE A 598 -8.92 0.48 19.15
C ILE A 598 -10.18 -0.37 19.04
N GLY A 599 -10.56 -0.74 17.81
CA GLY A 599 -11.71 -1.60 17.58
C GLY A 599 -11.39 -3.06 17.95
N VAL A 600 -12.20 -3.69 18.80
CA VAL A 600 -12.06 -5.11 19.15
C VAL A 600 -13.29 -5.87 18.65
N HIS A 601 -13.08 -6.86 17.77
CA HIS A 601 -14.14 -7.68 17.20
C HIS A 601 -14.01 -9.14 17.63
N VAL A 602 -15.16 -9.79 17.94
CA VAL A 602 -15.25 -11.21 18.29
C VAL A 602 -16.18 -11.93 17.32
N ALA A 603 -15.61 -12.65 16.38
CA ALA A 603 -16.33 -13.42 15.38
C ALA A 603 -16.74 -14.82 15.89
N ALA A 604 -17.70 -15.46 15.23
CA ALA A 604 -18.10 -16.84 15.53
C ALA A 604 -17.00 -17.83 15.10
N ASP A 605 -16.43 -17.62 13.92
CA ASP A 605 -15.39 -18.45 13.31
C ASP A 605 -14.48 -17.60 12.39
N GLU A 606 -13.50 -18.23 11.75
CA GLU A 606 -12.53 -17.58 10.85
C GLU A 606 -13.17 -16.92 9.62
N TYR A 607 -14.26 -17.46 9.11
CA TYR A 607 -14.95 -16.90 7.94
C TYR A 607 -15.78 -15.67 8.31
N ALA A 608 -16.40 -15.71 9.49
CA ALA A 608 -17.10 -14.56 10.05
C ALA A 608 -16.11 -13.41 10.38
N GLU A 609 -14.91 -13.74 10.87
CA GLU A 609 -13.82 -12.78 11.09
C GLU A 609 -13.39 -12.14 9.78
N ALA A 610 -13.10 -12.91 8.75
CA ALA A 610 -12.72 -12.42 7.43
C ALA A 610 -13.81 -11.55 6.79
N SER A 611 -15.08 -11.96 6.93
CA SER A 611 -16.23 -11.17 6.47
C SER A 611 -16.38 -9.84 7.23
N PHE A 612 -16.03 -9.80 8.51
CA PHE A 612 -15.99 -8.54 9.28
C PHE A 612 -14.91 -7.62 8.72
N VAL A 613 -13.71 -8.11 8.46
CA VAL A 613 -12.59 -7.32 7.89
C VAL A 613 -13.02 -6.73 6.56
N ALA A 614 -13.55 -7.54 5.63
CA ALA A 614 -14.01 -7.07 4.32
C ALA A 614 -15.07 -5.96 4.43
N ARG A 615 -16.08 -6.13 5.30
CA ARG A 615 -17.12 -5.09 5.53
C ARG A 615 -16.59 -3.85 6.22
N ALA A 616 -15.58 -3.99 7.10
CA ALA A 616 -14.96 -2.85 7.76
C ALA A 616 -14.16 -2.01 6.78
N ILE A 617 -13.42 -2.66 5.86
CA ILE A 617 -12.70 -2.00 4.78
C ILE A 617 -13.67 -1.24 3.85
N ASP A 618 -14.74 -1.92 3.41
CA ASP A 618 -15.77 -1.31 2.57
C ASP A 618 -16.34 -0.02 3.22
N ARG A 619 -16.59 -0.05 4.53
CA ARG A 619 -17.08 1.13 5.27
C ARG A 619 -16.03 2.24 5.42
N LEU A 620 -14.77 1.88 5.66
CA LEU A 620 -13.69 2.86 5.83
C LEU A 620 -13.43 3.65 4.54
N LEU A 621 -13.61 3.01 3.40
CA LEU A 621 -13.45 3.61 2.07
C LEU A 621 -14.72 4.31 1.57
N GLY A 622 -15.72 4.51 2.45
CA GLY A 622 -16.96 5.18 2.05
C GLY A 622 -17.89 4.33 1.19
N GLY A 623 -17.63 3.02 1.12
CA GLY A 623 -18.29 2.08 0.22
C GLY A 623 -17.54 1.90 -1.10
N THR A 624 -17.25 0.66 -1.47
CA THR A 624 -16.57 0.32 -2.72
C THR A 624 -17.50 0.32 -3.93
N SER A 625 -18.77 0.72 -3.76
CA SER A 625 -19.75 0.90 -4.83
C SER A 625 -20.74 2.02 -4.50
N LEU A 626 -21.23 2.70 -5.54
CA LEU A 626 -22.30 3.72 -5.44
C LEU A 626 -23.52 3.22 -4.65
N HIS A 627 -23.81 1.92 -4.73
CA HIS A 627 -24.90 1.31 -3.98
C HIS A 627 -24.66 1.20 -2.46
N SER A 628 -23.42 1.08 -2.01
CA SER A 628 -23.11 1.10 -0.57
C SER A 628 -23.45 2.44 0.07
N LEU A 629 -23.31 3.53 -0.69
CA LEU A 629 -23.66 4.89 -0.29
C LEU A 629 -25.18 5.09 -0.29
N ASP A 630 -25.87 4.63 -1.33
CA ASP A 630 -27.31 4.86 -1.51
C ASP A 630 -28.20 3.98 -0.60
N SER A 631 -27.67 2.79 -0.18
CA SER A 631 -28.38 1.88 0.73
C SER A 631 -28.44 2.34 2.20
N GLY A 632 -27.81 3.47 2.55
CA GLY A 632 -27.67 3.97 3.92
C GLY A 632 -26.94 3.01 4.85
N ARG A 633 -26.20 2.05 4.30
CA ARG A 633 -25.35 1.11 5.04
C ARG A 633 -23.98 1.70 5.38
N VAL A 634 -23.62 2.76 4.67
CA VAL A 634 -22.41 3.55 4.91
C VAL A 634 -22.85 4.89 5.44
N THR A 635 -22.42 5.22 6.64
CA THR A 635 -22.60 6.56 7.23
C THR A 635 -21.46 7.45 6.74
N GLU A 636 -21.71 8.77 6.68
CA GLU A 636 -20.78 9.84 6.27
C GLU A 636 -19.46 9.92 7.07
N ASP A 637 -19.12 8.92 7.87
CA ASP A 637 -17.91 8.80 8.68
C ASP A 637 -16.75 8.09 7.94
N GLY A 638 -16.84 7.87 6.63
CA GLY A 638 -15.70 7.43 5.81
C GLY A 638 -14.58 8.47 5.89
N ASP A 639 -13.34 8.02 6.08
CA ASP A 639 -12.17 8.90 5.97
C ASP A 639 -11.87 9.05 4.47
N ASP A 640 -12.37 10.11 3.85
CA ASP A 640 -12.26 10.41 2.41
C ASP A 640 -10.81 10.49 1.90
N SER A 641 -9.83 10.32 2.78
CA SER A 641 -8.40 10.30 2.46
C SER A 641 -7.81 8.90 2.35
N LEU A 642 -8.59 7.82 2.55
CA LEU A 642 -8.07 6.45 2.55
C LEU A 642 -8.28 5.76 1.19
N SER A 643 -7.27 5.01 0.77
CA SER A 643 -7.27 4.10 -0.37
C SER A 643 -7.06 2.64 0.08
N PHE A 644 -7.16 1.67 -0.82
CA PHE A 644 -6.85 0.27 -0.48
C PHE A 644 -5.40 0.08 -0.05
N SER A 645 -4.46 0.84 -0.62
CA SER A 645 -3.05 0.80 -0.26
C SER A 645 -2.76 1.28 1.18
N ASP A 646 -3.67 2.07 1.78
CA ASP A 646 -3.57 2.54 3.15
C ASP A 646 -3.95 1.48 4.20
N ILE A 647 -4.43 0.32 3.75
CA ILE A 647 -4.99 -0.71 4.62
C ILE A 647 -4.12 -1.97 4.58
N CYS A 648 -3.83 -2.49 5.78
CA CYS A 648 -3.10 -3.75 5.94
C CYS A 648 -3.86 -4.71 6.85
N VAL A 649 -3.87 -6.00 6.49
CA VAL A 649 -4.34 -7.09 7.34
C VAL A 649 -3.16 -7.94 7.74
N LEU A 650 -2.92 -8.01 9.05
CA LEU A 650 -1.83 -8.75 9.66
C LEU A 650 -2.32 -10.04 10.30
N TYR A 651 -1.58 -11.10 10.08
CA TYR A 651 -1.85 -12.41 10.67
C TYR A 651 -0.57 -13.11 11.11
N ARG A 652 -0.68 -14.11 12.01
CA ARG A 652 0.48 -14.82 12.56
C ARG A 652 1.00 -15.92 11.64
N THR A 653 0.10 -16.68 11.02
CA THR A 653 0.44 -17.79 10.13
C THR A 653 -0.19 -17.62 8.76
N ASP A 654 0.49 -18.09 7.71
CA ASP A 654 0.03 -17.94 6.33
C ASP A 654 -1.31 -18.61 6.06
N ALA A 655 -1.62 -19.72 6.74
CA ALA A 655 -2.89 -20.41 6.63
C ALA A 655 -4.12 -19.54 6.99
N GLN A 656 -3.95 -18.48 7.80
CA GLN A 656 -5.04 -17.56 8.13
C GLN A 656 -5.48 -16.71 6.94
N SER A 657 -4.61 -16.52 5.97
CA SER A 657 -4.90 -15.69 4.79
C SER A 657 -5.96 -16.29 3.87
N GLU A 658 -6.19 -17.60 3.87
CA GLU A 658 -7.13 -18.27 2.96
C GLU A 658 -8.57 -17.78 3.15
N ALA A 659 -9.04 -17.67 4.40
CA ALA A 659 -10.38 -17.17 4.70
C ALA A 659 -10.52 -15.68 4.31
N ILE A 660 -9.46 -14.88 4.52
CA ILE A 660 -9.43 -13.44 4.17
C ILE A 660 -9.46 -13.27 2.65
N ILE A 661 -8.65 -14.03 1.91
CA ILE A 661 -8.61 -14.02 0.45
C ILE A 661 -9.99 -14.39 -0.12
N SER A 662 -10.62 -15.43 0.43
CA SER A 662 -11.97 -15.83 0.01
C SER A 662 -13.00 -14.72 0.24
N ALA A 663 -12.95 -14.05 1.40
CA ALA A 663 -13.84 -12.92 1.70
C ALA A 663 -13.57 -11.70 0.80
N PHE A 664 -12.31 -11.40 0.50
CA PHE A 664 -11.93 -10.29 -0.39
C PHE A 664 -12.35 -10.54 -1.84
N ASN A 665 -12.12 -11.75 -2.36
CA ASN A 665 -12.59 -12.14 -3.68
C ASN A 665 -14.12 -12.03 -3.78
N THR A 666 -14.85 -12.45 -2.74
CA THR A 666 -16.32 -12.31 -2.71
C THR A 666 -16.77 -10.86 -2.65
N ALA A 667 -16.03 -9.99 -1.97
CA ALA A 667 -16.34 -8.58 -1.82
C ALA A 667 -15.77 -7.70 -2.96
N GLY A 668 -14.95 -8.25 -3.86
CA GLY A 668 -14.28 -7.50 -4.93
C GLY A 668 -13.21 -6.53 -4.41
N ILE A 669 -12.59 -6.83 -3.26
CA ILE A 669 -11.53 -6.01 -2.66
C ILE A 669 -10.19 -6.40 -3.29
N PRO A 670 -9.47 -5.48 -3.95
CA PRO A 670 -8.14 -5.77 -4.48
C PRO A 670 -7.13 -5.94 -3.35
N PHE A 671 -6.26 -6.94 -3.46
CA PHE A 671 -5.25 -7.20 -2.45
C PHE A 671 -3.93 -7.66 -3.06
N GLN A 672 -2.86 -7.51 -2.30
CA GLN A 672 -1.55 -8.11 -2.54
C GLN A 672 -1.11 -8.89 -1.31
N LYS A 673 -0.72 -10.14 -1.52
CA LYS A 673 -0.19 -11.01 -0.45
C LYS A 673 1.30 -11.15 -0.60
N ARG A 674 2.06 -10.98 0.49
CA ARG A 674 3.52 -11.17 0.54
C ARG A 674 3.91 -11.82 1.87
N SER A 675 4.93 -12.63 1.81
CA SER A 675 5.56 -13.25 2.98
C SER A 675 6.99 -12.75 3.17
N HIS A 676 7.64 -13.19 4.23
CA HIS A 676 9.07 -12.94 4.45
C HIS A 676 9.95 -14.10 3.92
N ASP A 677 9.38 -14.97 3.10
CA ASP A 677 10.10 -16.07 2.46
C ASP A 677 10.97 -15.52 1.33
N ARG A 678 12.06 -16.22 1.06
CA ARG A 678 12.95 -15.85 -0.04
C ARG A 678 12.26 -16.03 -1.38
N LEU A 679 12.51 -15.14 -2.32
CA LEU A 679 11.95 -15.22 -3.67
C LEU A 679 12.26 -16.56 -4.34
N LEU A 680 13.48 -17.06 -4.18
CA LEU A 680 13.90 -18.35 -4.74
C LEU A 680 13.35 -19.59 -4.02
N SER A 681 12.65 -19.44 -2.88
CA SER A 681 11.98 -20.58 -2.24
C SER A 681 10.77 -21.08 -3.02
N ARG A 682 10.21 -20.24 -3.89
CA ARG A 682 9.07 -20.59 -4.77
C ARG A 682 9.51 -21.50 -5.93
N PRO A 683 8.85 -22.65 -6.16
CA PRO A 683 9.18 -23.54 -7.28
C PRO A 683 9.15 -22.83 -8.64
N GLU A 684 8.18 -21.95 -8.86
CA GLU A 684 7.98 -21.22 -10.10
C GLU A 684 9.12 -20.23 -10.36
N MET A 685 9.62 -19.60 -9.31
CA MET A 685 10.75 -18.68 -9.39
C MET A 685 12.02 -19.38 -9.81
N ARG A 686 12.27 -20.59 -9.27
CA ARG A 686 13.42 -21.40 -9.66
C ARG A 686 13.37 -21.82 -11.12
N ILE A 687 12.19 -22.23 -11.58
CA ILE A 687 11.97 -22.59 -12.99
C ILE A 687 12.19 -21.36 -13.88
N LEU A 688 11.72 -20.19 -13.48
CA LEU A 688 11.92 -18.94 -14.20
C LEU A 688 13.42 -18.58 -14.27
N VAL A 689 14.13 -18.63 -13.14
CA VAL A 689 15.57 -18.34 -13.06
C VAL A 689 16.39 -19.32 -13.93
N ALA A 690 16.06 -20.61 -13.93
CA ALA A 690 16.71 -21.61 -14.76
C ALA A 690 16.51 -21.38 -16.28
N GLU A 691 15.41 -20.72 -16.67
CA GLU A 691 15.10 -20.41 -18.08
C GLU A 691 15.79 -19.14 -18.58
N LEU A 692 16.14 -18.18 -17.71
CA LEU A 692 16.72 -16.87 -18.08
C LEU A 692 18.03 -16.95 -18.91
N PRO A 693 19.00 -17.83 -18.59
CA PRO A 693 20.22 -17.94 -19.39
C PRO A 693 19.99 -18.41 -20.82
N HIS A 694 18.85 -19.04 -21.10
CA HIS A 694 18.49 -19.54 -22.43
C HIS A 694 17.75 -18.50 -23.30
N GLN A 695 17.49 -17.32 -22.74
CA GLN A 695 16.83 -16.23 -23.44
C GLN A 695 17.85 -15.35 -24.18
N PRO A 696 17.45 -14.67 -25.27
CA PRO A 696 18.32 -13.75 -25.99
C PRO A 696 18.92 -12.66 -25.11
N ASP A 697 20.14 -12.22 -25.42
CA ASP A 697 20.78 -11.10 -24.73
C ASP A 697 19.99 -9.80 -24.96
N GLY A 698 19.83 -9.03 -23.87
CA GLY A 698 19.07 -7.79 -23.87
C GLY A 698 18.72 -7.35 -22.46
N PRO A 699 17.81 -6.37 -22.32
CA PRO A 699 17.30 -5.94 -21.03
C PRO A 699 16.75 -7.12 -20.21
N VAL A 700 17.05 -7.15 -18.92
CA VAL A 700 16.63 -8.26 -18.03
C VAL A 700 15.12 -8.42 -18.01
N VAL A 701 14.37 -7.32 -18.07
CA VAL A 701 12.90 -7.33 -18.10
C VAL A 701 12.37 -8.07 -19.34
N ASP A 702 13.01 -7.90 -20.49
CA ASP A 702 12.62 -8.59 -21.72
C ASP A 702 12.99 -10.09 -21.66
N ARG A 703 14.14 -10.42 -21.06
CA ARG A 703 14.54 -11.82 -20.79
C ARG A 703 13.52 -12.50 -19.85
N VAL A 704 13.07 -11.82 -18.79
CA VAL A 704 12.03 -12.34 -17.88
C VAL A 704 10.74 -12.57 -18.64
N ARG A 705 10.29 -11.62 -19.43
CA ARG A 705 9.07 -11.74 -20.24
C ARG A 705 9.14 -12.93 -21.22
N SER A 706 10.23 -13.05 -21.96
CA SER A 706 10.47 -14.15 -22.90
C SER A 706 10.55 -15.51 -22.19
N ALA A 707 11.17 -15.59 -21.02
CA ALA A 707 11.21 -16.80 -20.20
C ALA A 707 9.81 -17.21 -19.73
N VAL A 708 9.00 -16.25 -19.25
CA VAL A 708 7.60 -16.49 -18.84
C VAL A 708 6.78 -17.03 -20.03
N GLU A 709 6.87 -16.42 -21.21
CA GLU A 709 6.17 -16.88 -22.40
C GLU A 709 6.59 -18.30 -22.81
N THR A 710 7.89 -18.59 -22.73
CA THR A 710 8.44 -19.92 -23.06
C THR A 710 7.93 -20.98 -22.09
N LEU A 711 7.91 -20.65 -20.78
CA LEU A 711 7.40 -21.55 -19.75
C LEU A 711 5.89 -21.73 -19.83
N CYS A 712 5.13 -20.67 -20.12
CA CYS A 712 3.68 -20.75 -20.33
C CYS A 712 3.34 -21.66 -21.51
N ARG A 713 4.11 -21.59 -22.61
CA ARG A 713 3.97 -22.52 -23.75
C ARG A 713 4.32 -23.96 -23.36
N ARG A 714 5.39 -24.16 -22.57
CA ARG A 714 5.83 -25.47 -22.09
C ARG A 714 4.80 -26.14 -21.17
N TYR A 715 4.08 -25.37 -20.39
CA TYR A 715 3.07 -25.85 -19.42
C TYR A 715 1.63 -25.59 -19.87
N ALA A 716 1.39 -25.38 -21.16
CA ALA A 716 0.06 -25.03 -21.70
C ALA A 716 -1.08 -25.96 -21.25
N ASP A 717 -0.78 -27.24 -21.01
CA ASP A 717 -1.76 -28.24 -20.54
C ASP A 717 -2.05 -28.15 -19.00
N ASN A 718 -1.39 -27.23 -18.28
CA ASN A 718 -1.55 -27.08 -16.83
C ASN A 718 -1.81 -25.60 -16.46
N GLU A 719 -3.07 -25.22 -16.48
CA GLU A 719 -3.54 -23.85 -16.23
C GLU A 719 -3.02 -23.26 -14.90
N ARG A 720 -2.96 -24.08 -13.86
CA ARG A 720 -2.43 -23.63 -12.57
C ARG A 720 -0.95 -23.25 -12.66
N ARG A 721 -0.11 -24.08 -13.30
CA ARG A 721 1.31 -23.76 -13.50
C ARG A 721 1.53 -22.53 -14.39
N VAL A 722 0.69 -22.35 -15.40
CA VAL A 722 0.73 -21.15 -16.25
C VAL A 722 0.45 -19.91 -15.42
N THR A 723 -0.58 -19.95 -14.57
CA THR A 723 -0.92 -18.85 -13.67
C THR A 723 0.21 -18.56 -12.68
N ASP A 724 0.78 -19.59 -12.07
CA ASP A 724 1.86 -19.45 -11.08
C ASP A 724 3.15 -18.87 -11.71
N VAL A 725 3.50 -19.27 -12.94
CA VAL A 725 4.65 -18.74 -13.68
C VAL A 725 4.44 -17.28 -14.08
N ARG A 726 3.25 -16.89 -14.52
CA ARG A 726 2.91 -15.48 -14.80
C ARG A 726 3.05 -14.62 -13.55
N ALA A 727 2.46 -15.08 -12.44
CA ALA A 727 2.58 -14.38 -11.16
C ALA A 727 4.03 -14.24 -10.68
N ALA A 728 4.89 -15.24 -10.93
CA ALA A 728 6.32 -15.16 -10.64
C ALA A 728 7.02 -14.10 -11.51
N GLY A 729 6.70 -14.02 -12.79
CA GLY A 729 7.23 -13.00 -13.71
C GLY A 729 6.82 -11.59 -13.31
N GLU A 730 5.54 -11.38 -13.00
CA GLU A 730 5.02 -10.09 -12.51
C GLU A 730 5.68 -9.66 -11.20
N LEU A 731 5.91 -10.62 -10.31
CA LEU A 731 6.55 -10.36 -9.01
C LEU A 731 7.96 -9.78 -9.15
N VAL A 732 8.72 -10.21 -10.15
CA VAL A 732 10.12 -9.79 -10.32
C VAL A 732 10.32 -8.74 -11.40
N ALA A 733 9.30 -8.37 -12.15
CA ALA A 733 9.41 -7.39 -13.22
C ALA A 733 9.96 -6.03 -12.74
N PRO A 734 9.54 -5.44 -11.61
CA PRO A 734 10.11 -4.18 -11.11
C PRO A 734 11.60 -4.29 -10.75
N LEU A 735 12.04 -5.46 -10.28
CA LEU A 735 13.44 -5.73 -9.99
C LEU A 735 14.25 -5.85 -11.29
N ALA A 736 13.69 -6.54 -12.30
CA ALA A 736 14.31 -6.72 -13.61
C ALA A 736 14.50 -5.37 -14.34
N GLU A 737 13.54 -4.46 -14.23
CA GLU A 737 13.63 -3.10 -14.77
C GLU A 737 14.79 -2.31 -14.14
N ARG A 738 14.96 -2.39 -12.83
CA ARG A 738 16.05 -1.70 -12.11
C ARG A 738 17.44 -2.21 -12.46
N CYS A 739 17.58 -3.51 -12.74
CA CYS A 739 18.87 -4.12 -13.10
C CYS A 739 19.27 -3.87 -14.56
N GLY A 740 18.41 -3.24 -15.36
CA GLY A 740 18.69 -2.88 -16.75
C GLY A 740 19.14 -4.07 -17.61
N THR A 741 20.43 -4.15 -17.99
CA THR A 741 21.01 -5.26 -18.78
C THR A 741 21.84 -6.23 -17.95
N ASP A 742 22.05 -5.97 -16.65
CA ASP A 742 22.89 -6.79 -15.79
C ASP A 742 22.14 -7.99 -15.20
N LEU A 743 22.19 -9.12 -15.90
CA LEU A 743 21.59 -10.37 -15.43
C LEU A 743 22.25 -10.89 -14.15
N SER A 744 23.57 -10.68 -13.94
CA SER A 744 24.28 -11.15 -12.75
C SER A 744 23.83 -10.39 -11.51
N GLU A 745 23.64 -9.08 -11.63
CA GLU A 745 23.05 -8.25 -10.58
C GLU A 745 21.62 -8.70 -10.27
N PHE A 746 20.81 -8.95 -11.28
CA PHE A 746 19.44 -9.43 -11.12
C PHE A 746 19.36 -10.78 -10.38
N LEU A 747 20.16 -11.76 -10.80
CA LEU A 747 20.19 -13.08 -10.15
C LEU A 747 20.69 -12.98 -8.70
N SER A 748 21.69 -12.16 -8.44
CA SER A 748 22.17 -11.88 -7.09
C SER A 748 21.08 -11.19 -6.25
N ALA A 749 20.33 -10.28 -6.87
CA ALA A 749 19.21 -9.59 -6.24
C ALA A 749 18.08 -10.55 -5.88
N LEU A 750 17.74 -11.50 -6.75
CA LEU A 750 16.75 -12.54 -6.47
C LEU A 750 17.18 -13.49 -5.36
N ALA A 751 18.46 -13.87 -5.34
CA ALA A 751 19.00 -14.77 -4.33
C ALA A 751 18.97 -14.15 -2.93
N LEU A 752 19.18 -12.84 -2.82
CA LEU A 752 19.21 -12.10 -1.56
C LEU A 752 17.83 -11.52 -1.16
N GLY A 753 16.84 -11.48 -2.07
CA GLY A 753 15.56 -10.82 -1.87
C GLY A 753 14.53 -11.72 -1.17
N ALA A 754 13.65 -11.07 -0.37
CA ALA A 754 12.45 -11.68 0.17
C ALA A 754 11.21 -11.22 -0.62
N GLU A 755 10.08 -11.95 -0.53
CA GLU A 755 8.83 -11.57 -1.20
C GLU A 755 8.33 -10.17 -0.79
N VAL A 756 8.56 -9.79 0.46
CA VAL A 756 8.15 -8.47 0.98
C VAL A 756 8.92 -7.34 0.27
N ASP A 757 10.12 -7.59 -0.25
CA ASP A 757 10.89 -6.61 -1.01
C ASP A 757 10.27 -6.31 -2.39
N ALA A 758 9.39 -7.20 -2.87
CA ALA A 758 8.62 -7.03 -4.10
C ALA A 758 7.21 -6.44 -3.86
N LEU A 759 6.93 -5.93 -2.65
CA LEU A 759 5.70 -5.21 -2.36
C LEU A 759 5.68 -3.92 -3.19
N ASP A 760 4.65 -3.75 -4.01
CA ASP A 760 4.47 -2.52 -4.78
C ASP A 760 3.66 -1.50 -3.94
N PRO A 761 4.30 -0.44 -3.43
CA PRO A 761 3.61 0.57 -2.64
C PRO A 761 2.71 1.50 -3.47
N ARG A 762 2.83 1.46 -4.81
CA ARG A 762 2.02 2.28 -5.73
C ARG A 762 0.73 1.58 -6.13
N ALA A 763 0.65 0.25 -5.95
CA ALA A 763 -0.55 -0.50 -6.26
C ALA A 763 -1.64 -0.19 -5.23
N ASP A 764 -2.78 0.32 -5.67
CA ASP A 764 -3.93 0.56 -4.79
C ASP A 764 -4.61 -0.77 -4.42
N ARG A 765 -3.99 -1.49 -3.48
CA ARG A 765 -4.40 -2.84 -3.02
C ARG A 765 -4.19 -2.99 -1.52
N VAL A 766 -5.10 -3.69 -0.87
CA VAL A 766 -4.94 -4.05 0.55
C VAL A 766 -3.75 -4.99 0.72
N SER A 767 -2.86 -4.68 1.65
CA SER A 767 -1.71 -5.53 1.95
C SER A 767 -2.07 -6.66 2.92
N LEU A 768 -1.85 -7.92 2.52
CA LEU A 768 -2.00 -9.12 3.34
C LEU A 768 -0.62 -9.63 3.73
N LEU A 769 -0.27 -9.48 5.01
CA LEU A 769 1.10 -9.74 5.50
C LEU A 769 1.09 -10.59 6.77
N THR A 770 2.10 -11.45 6.91
CA THR A 770 2.40 -12.00 8.23
C THR A 770 2.95 -10.91 9.15
N LEU A 771 2.80 -11.06 10.46
CA LEU A 771 3.36 -10.12 11.44
C LEU A 771 4.85 -9.87 11.25
N HIS A 772 5.61 -10.92 10.89
CA HIS A 772 7.05 -10.81 10.61
C HIS A 772 7.32 -9.97 9.35
N ALA A 773 6.54 -10.19 8.28
CA ALA A 773 6.71 -9.45 7.02
C ALA A 773 6.33 -7.96 7.15
N ALA A 774 5.53 -7.61 8.14
CA ALA A 774 5.11 -6.23 8.38
C ALA A 774 6.16 -5.38 9.10
N LYS A 775 7.26 -5.99 9.61
CA LYS A 775 8.34 -5.23 10.26
C LYS A 775 8.96 -4.24 9.28
N GLY A 776 9.16 -3.00 9.72
CA GLY A 776 9.64 -1.88 8.88
C GLY A 776 8.55 -1.13 8.12
N LEU A 777 7.38 -1.75 7.89
CA LEU A 777 6.26 -1.12 7.18
C LEU A 777 5.35 -0.31 8.13
N GLU A 778 4.46 0.51 7.55
CA GLU A 778 3.47 1.29 8.30
C GLU A 778 2.26 1.61 7.42
N TYR A 779 1.08 1.64 8.03
CA TYR A 779 -0.18 1.83 7.33
C TYR A 779 -1.13 2.73 8.14
N PRO A 780 -1.90 3.59 7.49
CA PRO A 780 -2.96 4.38 8.13
C PRO A 780 -3.94 3.51 8.92
N VAL A 781 -4.33 2.35 8.37
CA VAL A 781 -5.28 1.42 8.98
C VAL A 781 -4.71 0.01 9.03
N VAL A 782 -4.73 -0.61 10.20
CA VAL A 782 -4.28 -2.00 10.40
C VAL A 782 -5.39 -2.84 11.03
N PHE A 783 -5.62 -4.01 10.44
CA PHE A 783 -6.38 -5.09 11.02
C PHE A 783 -5.41 -6.19 11.47
N LEU A 784 -5.39 -6.49 12.76
CA LEU A 784 -4.65 -7.63 13.32
C LEU A 784 -5.64 -8.74 13.66
N VAL A 785 -5.63 -9.81 12.87
CA VAL A 785 -6.59 -10.91 12.98
C VAL A 785 -6.01 -12.11 13.73
N GLY A 786 -6.89 -12.93 14.31
CA GLY A 786 -6.50 -14.14 15.02
C GLY A 786 -5.84 -13.85 16.37
N CYS A 787 -6.30 -12.83 17.09
CA CYS A 787 -5.84 -12.51 18.45
C CYS A 787 -6.35 -13.56 19.45
N GLU A 788 -5.89 -14.80 19.32
CA GLU A 788 -6.32 -15.98 20.05
C GLU A 788 -5.14 -16.69 20.71
N ASP A 789 -5.38 -17.28 21.87
CA ASP A 789 -4.40 -18.16 22.51
C ASP A 789 -4.07 -19.36 21.62
N GLY A 790 -2.80 -19.71 21.51
CA GLY A 790 -2.27 -20.71 20.59
C GLY A 790 -2.06 -20.23 19.14
N LEU A 791 -2.48 -19.00 18.76
CA LEU A 791 -2.11 -18.31 17.52
C LEU A 791 -1.25 -17.08 17.81
N LEU A 792 -1.59 -16.34 18.82
CA LEU A 792 -0.87 -15.15 19.26
C LEU A 792 -0.99 -15.04 20.80
N PRO A 793 -0.12 -15.71 21.55
CA PRO A 793 1.14 -16.41 21.14
C PRO A 793 0.89 -17.71 20.35
N PHE A 794 1.82 -17.99 19.40
CA PHE A 794 1.81 -19.20 18.59
C PHE A 794 2.65 -20.29 19.28
N PHE A 795 2.10 -21.52 19.34
CA PHE A 795 2.80 -22.67 19.89
C PHE A 795 2.70 -23.88 18.97
N PHE A 796 3.77 -24.64 18.85
CA PHE A 796 3.70 -25.96 18.24
C PHE A 796 3.06 -26.96 19.20
N PRO A 797 2.23 -27.89 18.71
CA PRO A 797 1.63 -28.91 19.57
C PRO A 797 2.71 -29.75 20.25
N GLY A 798 2.74 -29.73 21.59
CA GLY A 798 3.68 -30.52 22.40
C GLY A 798 4.87 -29.73 23.00
N GLU A 799 5.00 -28.45 22.74
CA GLU A 799 5.96 -27.58 23.39
C GLU A 799 5.38 -27.03 24.71
N GLU A 800 6.19 -27.04 25.78
CA GLU A 800 5.85 -26.39 27.05
C GLU A 800 6.05 -24.89 26.92
N HIS A 801 5.08 -24.11 27.39
CA HIS A 801 4.93 -22.65 27.17
C HIS A 801 5.73 -21.81 28.15
N GLU A 802 7.03 -21.95 28.22
CA GLU A 802 7.84 -21.22 29.20
C GLU A 802 8.13 -19.75 28.82
N ASP A 803 8.30 -19.42 27.54
CA ASP A 803 8.62 -18.03 27.14
C ASP A 803 7.73 -17.51 25.99
N THR A 804 6.91 -16.53 26.30
CA THR A 804 6.07 -15.82 25.31
C THR A 804 6.61 -14.43 24.98
N ALA A 805 7.82 -14.08 25.39
CA ALA A 805 8.36 -12.75 25.25
C ALA A 805 8.55 -12.33 23.80
N GLU A 806 9.04 -13.24 22.92
CA GLU A 806 9.20 -12.97 21.50
C GLU A 806 7.85 -12.81 20.80
N GLU A 807 6.86 -13.66 21.11
CA GLU A 807 5.50 -13.52 20.57
C GLU A 807 4.83 -12.22 21.04
N ARG A 808 5.13 -11.76 22.24
CA ARG A 808 4.66 -10.47 22.75
C ARG A 808 5.33 -9.30 22.02
N ARG A 809 6.62 -9.37 21.72
CA ARG A 809 7.30 -8.41 20.86
C ARG A 809 6.73 -8.42 19.44
N LEU A 810 6.37 -9.58 18.92
CA LEU A 810 5.72 -9.71 17.62
C LEU A 810 4.33 -9.04 17.62
N PHE A 811 3.53 -9.22 18.68
CA PHE A 811 2.27 -8.50 18.86
C PHE A 811 2.49 -6.97 18.96
N PHE A 812 3.51 -6.53 19.70
CA PHE A 812 3.90 -5.12 19.77
C PHE A 812 4.29 -4.56 18.40
N VAL A 813 5.05 -5.31 17.60
CA VAL A 813 5.36 -4.93 16.21
C VAL A 813 4.08 -4.76 15.42
N GLY A 814 3.14 -5.69 15.48
CA GLY A 814 1.86 -5.61 14.75
C GLY A 814 1.04 -4.37 15.09
N ILE A 815 0.83 -4.08 16.38
CA ILE A 815 0.10 -2.90 16.85
C ILE A 815 0.76 -1.61 16.34
N THR A 816 2.09 -1.54 16.39
CA THR A 816 2.85 -0.34 16.03
C THR A 816 3.00 -0.10 14.52
N ARG A 817 2.39 -0.96 13.68
CA ARG A 817 2.27 -0.69 12.23
C ARG A 817 1.18 0.32 11.93
N ALA A 818 0.19 0.47 12.82
CA ALA A 818 -0.93 1.37 12.63
C ALA A 818 -0.56 2.84 12.91
N GLN A 819 -1.00 3.73 12.03
CA GLN A 819 -0.86 5.18 12.20
C GLN A 819 -2.11 5.80 12.84
N ARG A 820 -3.28 5.56 12.21
CA ARG A 820 -4.54 6.25 12.53
C ARG A 820 -5.56 5.33 13.20
N ARG A 821 -5.76 4.11 12.67
CA ARG A 821 -6.79 3.16 13.14
C ARG A 821 -6.21 1.76 13.30
N LEU A 822 -6.58 1.10 14.39
CA LEU A 822 -6.21 -0.28 14.69
C LEU A 822 -7.47 -1.07 15.04
N TYR A 823 -7.61 -2.23 14.39
CA TYR A 823 -8.64 -3.23 14.69
C TYR A 823 -7.98 -4.52 15.12
N LEU A 824 -8.41 -5.07 16.25
CA LEU A 824 -7.99 -6.37 16.77
C LEU A 824 -9.16 -7.33 16.67
N SER A 825 -9.00 -8.47 16.01
CA SER A 825 -10.10 -9.42 15.88
C SER A 825 -9.69 -10.82 16.31
N ARG A 826 -10.69 -11.62 16.73
CA ARG A 826 -10.55 -13.03 17.04
C ARG A 826 -11.80 -13.82 16.68
N ALA A 827 -11.64 -15.12 16.41
CA ALA A 827 -12.75 -16.06 16.31
C ALA A 827 -12.98 -16.78 17.64
N ARG A 828 -14.22 -17.18 17.90
CA ARG A 828 -14.55 -18.06 19.06
C ARG A 828 -14.19 -19.51 18.78
N ARG A 829 -14.29 -19.92 17.52
CA ARG A 829 -13.91 -21.26 17.02
C ARG A 829 -13.04 -21.10 15.80
N ARG A 830 -12.02 -21.93 15.69
CA ARG A 830 -11.12 -21.91 14.54
C ARG A 830 -10.76 -23.31 14.11
N THR A 831 -10.68 -23.53 12.80
CA THR A 831 -10.28 -24.80 12.21
C THR A 831 -8.78 -24.79 11.89
N ARG A 832 -8.05 -25.77 12.42
CA ARG A 832 -6.63 -26.00 12.13
C ARG A 832 -6.41 -27.46 11.75
N ARG A 833 -5.76 -27.71 10.63
CA ARG A 833 -5.48 -29.08 10.12
C ARG A 833 -6.73 -29.97 10.12
N GLY A 834 -7.87 -29.41 9.70
CA GLY A 834 -9.14 -30.14 9.62
C GLY A 834 -9.86 -30.41 10.97
N ARG A 835 -9.37 -29.83 12.08
CA ARG A 835 -10.03 -29.93 13.41
C ARG A 835 -10.44 -28.54 13.88
N THR A 836 -11.68 -28.43 14.34
CA THR A 836 -12.23 -27.19 14.92
C THR A 836 -12.02 -27.18 16.43
N PHE A 837 -11.52 -26.06 16.96
CA PHE A 837 -11.23 -25.82 18.38
C PHE A 837 -11.97 -24.57 18.85
N ASP A 838 -12.41 -24.57 20.11
CA ASP A 838 -12.81 -23.35 20.81
C ASP A 838 -11.55 -22.54 21.12
N ALA A 839 -11.53 -21.28 20.66
CA ALA A 839 -10.38 -20.41 20.79
C ALA A 839 -10.57 -19.40 21.94
N ALA A 840 -9.68 -19.46 22.94
CA ALA A 840 -9.62 -18.46 24.00
C ALA A 840 -9.04 -17.13 23.45
N PRO A 841 -9.38 -15.98 24.03
CA PRO A 841 -8.74 -14.71 23.66
C PRO A 841 -7.25 -14.75 23.96
N SER A 842 -6.45 -14.10 23.11
CA SER A 842 -5.02 -13.90 23.35
C SER A 842 -4.77 -13.24 24.73
N PRO A 843 -3.84 -13.76 25.55
CA PRO A 843 -3.48 -13.14 26.82
C PRO A 843 -2.87 -11.74 26.65
N PHE A 844 -2.41 -11.39 25.45
CA PHE A 844 -1.84 -10.08 25.14
C PHE A 844 -2.91 -8.97 25.11
N LEU A 845 -4.15 -9.31 24.74
CA LEU A 845 -5.28 -8.37 24.79
C LEU A 845 -5.62 -7.92 26.20
N ALA A 846 -5.43 -8.80 27.18
CA ALA A 846 -5.72 -8.47 28.58
C ALA A 846 -4.78 -7.42 29.19
N ALA A 847 -3.63 -7.18 28.56
CA ALA A 847 -2.67 -6.17 28.99
C ALA A 847 -3.10 -4.73 28.58
N ILE A 848 -4.06 -4.60 27.65
CA ILE A 848 -4.51 -3.31 27.11
C ILE A 848 -5.70 -2.81 27.95
N ASP A 849 -5.63 -1.59 28.46
CA ASP A 849 -6.73 -0.97 29.23
C ASP A 849 -8.01 -0.88 28.39
N ALA A 850 -9.13 -1.32 28.94
CA ALA A 850 -10.44 -1.25 28.31
C ALA A 850 -10.86 0.18 27.89
N LYS A 851 -10.28 1.22 28.49
CA LYS A 851 -10.51 2.61 28.06
C LYS A 851 -9.95 2.92 26.67
N LEU A 852 -8.92 2.22 26.24
CA LEU A 852 -8.28 2.38 24.94
C LEU A 852 -8.99 1.57 23.85
N THR A 853 -9.88 0.64 24.23
CA THR A 853 -10.56 -0.26 23.32
C THR A 853 -12.06 0.01 23.24
N MET A 854 -12.68 -0.43 22.18
CA MET A 854 -14.14 -0.45 21.99
C MET A 854 -14.57 -1.72 21.27
N ALA A 855 -15.65 -2.33 21.73
CA ALA A 855 -16.25 -3.46 21.00
C ALA A 855 -16.83 -2.96 19.67
N VAL A 856 -16.48 -3.65 18.58
CA VAL A 856 -17.03 -3.38 17.24
C VAL A 856 -17.85 -4.59 16.83
N ASP A 857 -19.18 -4.47 16.92
CA ASP A 857 -20.10 -5.50 16.43
C ASP A 857 -20.45 -5.23 14.97
N ALA A 858 -20.52 -6.29 14.17
CA ALA A 858 -20.97 -6.22 12.76
C ALA A 858 -22.38 -5.59 12.62
N GLU A 859 -23.21 -5.69 13.68
CA GLU A 859 -24.59 -5.15 13.72
C GLU A 859 -24.70 -3.77 14.39
N SER A 860 -23.81 -3.36 15.26
CA SER A 860 -23.94 -2.07 15.97
C SER A 860 -23.74 -0.87 15.06
N ALA A 861 -23.09 -1.03 13.93
CA ALA A 861 -23.01 -0.05 12.87
C ALA A 861 -24.35 0.12 12.09
N LEU A 862 -25.29 -0.83 12.23
CA LEU A 862 -26.64 -0.74 11.67
C LEU A 862 -27.64 -0.04 12.63
N ARG A 863 -27.30 0.18 13.91
CA ARG A 863 -28.25 0.65 14.92
C ARG A 863 -28.10 2.09 15.43
N LYS A 864 -27.11 2.84 14.99
CA LYS A 864 -27.05 4.29 15.24
C LYS A 864 -27.52 5.08 14.03
N ARG A 865 -28.79 4.94 13.68
CA ARG A 865 -29.50 6.08 13.09
C ARG A 865 -29.71 7.08 14.23
N PRO A 866 -29.25 8.32 14.13
CA PRO A 866 -29.85 9.40 14.87
C PRO A 866 -31.32 9.49 14.43
N LYS A 867 -32.23 9.32 15.35
CA LYS A 867 -33.68 9.33 15.09
C LYS A 867 -34.21 10.73 14.75
N ASP A 868 -33.40 11.67 14.28
CA ASP A 868 -33.85 13.04 13.94
C ASP A 868 -32.96 13.68 12.87
N ARG A 869 -33.05 13.20 11.64
CA ARG A 869 -32.96 14.06 10.45
C ARG A 869 -33.91 13.52 9.39
N GLN A 870 -35.20 13.70 9.63
CA GLN A 870 -36.14 13.79 8.57
C GLN A 870 -35.77 15.06 7.78
N LEU A 871 -35.27 14.87 6.56
CA LEU A 871 -35.19 15.93 5.57
C LEU A 871 -36.56 16.59 5.49
N ARG A 872 -36.69 17.80 6.00
CA ARG A 872 -37.79 18.71 5.68
C ARG A 872 -37.51 19.19 4.25
N LEU A 873 -38.13 18.51 3.29
CA LEU A 873 -38.47 19.11 2.02
C LEU A 873 -39.47 20.19 2.28
N LEU A 874 -39.07 21.41 2.22
CA LEU A 874 -39.80 22.61 1.83
C LEU A 874 -38.82 23.59 1.20
#